data_471714be9e0be827ab7547074d1ea858
#
_entry.id   471714be9e0be827ab7547074d1ea858
#
_cell.length_a   1.000
_cell.length_b   1.000
_cell.length_c   1.000
_cell.angle_alpha   90.00
_cell.angle_beta   90.00
_cell.angle_gamma   90.00
#
_symmetry.space_group_name_H-M   'P 1'
#
loop_
_entity.id
_entity.type
_entity.pdbx_description
1 polymer ?
#
loop_
_entity_poly.entity_id
_entity_poly.type
_entity_poly.pdbx_seq_one_letter_code
_entity_poly.pdbx_strand_id
1 'polypeptide(L)'
;MNNLNKNLDHEDEIDFIKLYGILYINKYKIFFITLLTTFLGLAYSFTIPPIYQADALIQLEKKSNGGIGISSELSSLFGDTAPTVVSEIEILRSRMVLLKVIKNLELNINVRPKRLPYIGNFLSRYNIPRPKWDYISSYAWNGEAIKLTSLSVPDTYLNKNIILKVLSADSFSVIIDTKTTLTGTLGEVVKDNQSGFSINVEEISGLPGQEFIISENDPLSSVRAVQSNLSVSEKGKQSSILQLKYKSTDRYKASKILNEITNVYLLQNLNRNVAEAESSLKFIRKQIPEAELNLTTAEENLNAFKSSQDSVDLTFETRSLLEKSINISSELNLISFQEQELQKKYTKNHPLYQALLDKKSQFEKQLKKIDIETTDLPSIQQEMLSLSQDLEVAREIYLQLISRAQELSIIKAGTISNIRILDEAITNKNPLSPNKKQISLLAAFFGILLSTSLIILKSILNKGIMRPEDIQNLDIPVYATVNKINKNFNQLEAKKKSINILANVDPTNLAVESLRSLRTSLHFGLLGSDKASVSITSARPGEGKSFISINLATVAAQSGQKVCLVDTDMRRGYLNKYFNITRKTLGLSDIISGNANFEDVLIKDQNTGLYFIPAGSYPPNPSELLMSQAYQKLTTDLNKSFDLTIYDTPPILAVTDPVIVAKYVGMSLLIIQYQKTTINEISNVIKTFETNGLSITGAVLNGYDTEKNPYGYGYGAYEYQYSYANRGNE
;
A
#
# COMPACT_ATOMS: atom_id res chain seq x y z
N MET A 1 -7.40 -39.42 -42.21
CA MET A 1 -7.40 -39.19 -40.76
C MET A 1 -6.00 -38.94 -40.21
N ASN A 2 -5.16 -38.07 -40.79
CA ASN A 2 -3.79 -37.86 -40.28
C ASN A 2 -3.22 -36.43 -40.52
N ASN A 3 -4.07 -35.39 -40.68
CA ASN A 3 -3.60 -34.01 -40.87
C ASN A 3 -4.24 -32.95 -39.94
N LEU A 4 -4.95 -33.38 -38.88
CA LEU A 4 -5.66 -32.45 -37.95
C LEU A 4 -4.87 -32.04 -36.71
N ASN A 5 -3.62 -32.49 -36.53
CA ASN A 5 -2.84 -32.24 -35.33
C ASN A 5 -1.58 -31.35 -35.49
N LYS A 6 -1.47 -30.59 -36.57
CA LYS A 6 -0.23 -29.82 -36.82
C LYS A 6 -0.28 -28.31 -36.61
N ASN A 7 -1.43 -27.72 -36.21
CA ASN A 7 -1.56 -26.26 -36.03
C ASN A 7 -2.01 -25.80 -34.64
N LEU A 8 -1.80 -26.62 -33.60
CA LEU A 8 -2.19 -26.24 -32.23
C LEU A 8 -1.04 -25.65 -31.38
N ASP A 9 0.19 -25.54 -31.92
CA ASP A 9 1.36 -25.15 -31.11
C ASP A 9 1.82 -23.68 -31.29
N HIS A 10 1.02 -22.79 -31.87
CA HIS A 10 1.39 -21.37 -32.00
C HIS A 10 0.52 -20.39 -31.18
N GLU A 11 -0.24 -20.84 -30.16
CA GLU A 11 -1.13 -19.96 -29.37
C GLU A 11 -0.49 -19.28 -28.16
N ASP A 12 0.77 -19.51 -27.83
CA ASP A 12 1.38 -18.99 -26.60
C ASP A 12 2.33 -17.78 -26.77
N GLU A 13 2.49 -17.25 -27.97
CA GLU A 13 3.24 -16.00 -28.13
C GLU A 13 2.36 -14.79 -27.79
N ILE A 14 2.72 -14.10 -26.68
CA ILE A 14 2.09 -12.83 -26.30
C ILE A 14 2.40 -11.79 -27.39
N ASP A 15 1.45 -11.51 -28.24
CA ASP A 15 1.55 -10.47 -29.26
C ASP A 15 1.53 -9.08 -28.60
N PHE A 16 2.72 -8.53 -28.35
CA PHE A 16 2.90 -7.22 -27.73
C PHE A 16 2.26 -6.08 -28.53
N ILE A 17 2.18 -6.21 -29.86
CA ILE A 17 1.56 -5.22 -30.75
C ILE A 17 0.04 -5.19 -30.51
N LYS A 18 -0.57 -6.37 -30.37
CA LYS A 18 -1.99 -6.51 -30.03
C LYS A 18 -2.31 -5.94 -28.64
N LEU A 19 -1.44 -6.22 -27.67
CA LEU A 19 -1.56 -5.70 -26.30
C LEU A 19 -1.48 -4.16 -26.28
N TYR A 20 -0.49 -3.59 -26.98
CA TYR A 20 -0.36 -2.13 -27.12
C TYR A 20 -1.60 -1.51 -27.79
N GLY A 21 -2.12 -2.12 -28.86
CA GLY A 21 -3.33 -1.65 -29.54
C GLY A 21 -4.55 -1.60 -28.60
N ILE A 22 -4.76 -2.65 -27.78
CA ILE A 22 -5.83 -2.71 -26.78
C ILE A 22 -5.72 -1.58 -25.75
N LEU A 23 -4.50 -1.32 -25.25
CA LEU A 23 -4.25 -0.27 -24.29
C LEU A 23 -4.44 1.13 -24.91
N TYR A 24 -3.96 1.34 -26.13
CA TYR A 24 -4.09 2.62 -26.84
C TYR A 24 -5.54 2.99 -27.12
N ILE A 25 -6.36 2.03 -27.58
CA ILE A 25 -7.80 2.23 -27.81
C ILE A 25 -8.54 2.60 -26.52
N ASN A 26 -8.09 2.08 -25.38
CA ASN A 26 -8.73 2.33 -24.09
C ASN A 26 -8.00 3.38 -23.23
N LYS A 27 -7.07 4.17 -23.80
CA LYS A 27 -6.25 5.18 -23.07
C LYS A 27 -7.07 6.13 -22.19
N TYR A 28 -8.24 6.57 -22.64
CA TYR A 28 -9.13 7.44 -21.86
C TYR A 28 -9.71 6.73 -20.63
N LYS A 29 -10.04 5.43 -20.73
CA LYS A 29 -10.53 4.67 -19.60
C LYS A 29 -9.41 4.44 -18.57
N ILE A 30 -8.19 4.14 -19.04
CA ILE A 30 -7.00 4.03 -18.18
C ILE A 30 -6.78 5.35 -17.47
N PHE A 31 -6.81 6.47 -18.20
CA PHE A 31 -6.63 7.80 -17.61
C PHE A 31 -7.68 8.12 -16.55
N PHE A 32 -8.97 7.90 -16.82
CA PHE A 32 -10.05 8.19 -15.86
C PHE A 32 -9.99 7.30 -14.61
N ILE A 33 -9.70 6.01 -14.76
CA ILE A 33 -9.56 5.11 -13.61
C ILE A 33 -8.33 5.51 -12.77
N THR A 34 -7.20 5.82 -13.42
CA THR A 34 -5.99 6.29 -12.74
C THR A 34 -6.22 7.62 -12.03
N LEU A 35 -6.92 8.55 -12.66
CA LEU A 35 -7.27 9.84 -12.06
C LEU A 35 -8.17 9.64 -10.83
N LEU A 36 -9.17 8.76 -10.93
CA LEU A 36 -10.08 8.44 -9.82
C LEU A 36 -9.34 7.80 -8.64
N THR A 37 -8.49 6.81 -8.91
CA THR A 37 -7.70 6.15 -7.84
C THR A 37 -6.71 7.11 -7.20
N THR A 38 -6.07 7.98 -7.97
CA THR A 38 -5.18 9.02 -7.46
C THR A 38 -5.92 10.02 -6.58
N PHE A 39 -7.11 10.45 -7.01
CA PHE A 39 -7.97 11.33 -6.23
C PHE A 39 -8.43 10.68 -4.92
N LEU A 40 -8.86 9.41 -4.96
CA LEU A 40 -9.23 8.66 -3.76
C LEU A 40 -8.04 8.46 -2.82
N GLY A 41 -6.85 8.15 -3.35
CA GLY A 41 -5.62 8.05 -2.57
C GLY A 41 -5.23 9.37 -1.92
N LEU A 42 -5.36 10.47 -2.64
CA LEU A 42 -5.13 11.82 -2.12
C LEU A 42 -6.16 12.16 -1.03
N ALA A 43 -7.45 11.93 -1.28
CA ALA A 43 -8.52 12.13 -0.29
C ALA A 43 -8.27 11.31 0.98
N TYR A 44 -7.90 10.04 0.83
CA TYR A 44 -7.51 9.17 1.96
C TYR A 44 -6.33 9.75 2.75
N SER A 45 -5.31 10.31 2.06
CA SER A 45 -4.15 10.91 2.74
C SER A 45 -4.51 12.09 3.66
N PHE A 46 -5.61 12.78 3.38
CA PHE A 46 -6.12 13.87 4.24
C PHE A 46 -6.87 13.36 5.48
N THR A 47 -7.39 12.14 5.46
CA THR A 47 -8.08 11.55 6.62
C THR A 47 -7.11 11.01 7.67
N ILE A 48 -5.89 10.63 7.27
CA ILE A 48 -4.85 10.11 8.16
C ILE A 48 -4.36 11.21 9.10
N PRO A 49 -4.27 10.97 10.43
CA PRO A 49 -3.70 11.95 11.34
C PRO A 49 -2.22 12.20 11.05
N PRO A 50 -1.74 13.45 11.11
CA PRO A 50 -0.34 13.75 10.92
C PRO A 50 0.47 13.19 12.09
N ILE A 51 1.63 12.64 11.79
CA ILE A 51 2.62 12.20 12.78
C ILE A 51 3.78 13.19 12.73
N TYR A 52 4.08 13.79 13.87
CA TYR A 52 5.22 14.66 14.07
C TYR A 52 6.34 13.90 14.77
N GLN A 53 7.57 14.31 14.56
CA GLN A 53 8.75 13.77 15.23
C GLN A 53 9.49 14.87 15.93
N ALA A 54 9.71 14.68 17.22
CA ALA A 54 10.67 15.47 18.00
C ALA A 54 12.03 14.75 17.97
N ASP A 55 13.11 15.51 17.95
CA ASP A 55 14.48 15.01 18.08
C ASP A 55 15.26 15.83 19.11
N ALA A 56 16.12 15.13 19.85
CA ALA A 56 17.01 15.68 20.85
C ALA A 56 18.38 15.00 20.74
N LEU A 57 19.43 15.71 21.16
CA LEU A 57 20.78 15.18 21.20
C LEU A 57 21.34 15.27 22.63
N ILE A 58 21.91 14.17 23.10
CA ILE A 58 22.64 14.09 24.35
C ILE A 58 24.04 13.52 24.11
N GLN A 59 25.02 14.06 24.81
CA GLN A 59 26.40 13.58 24.79
C GLN A 59 26.70 12.86 26.09
N LEU A 60 27.32 11.69 25.98
CA LEU A 60 27.89 10.95 27.09
C LEU A 60 29.36 11.37 27.21
N GLU A 61 29.68 12.15 28.23
CA GLU A 61 31.06 12.52 28.52
C GLU A 61 31.76 11.34 29.21
N LYS A 62 32.97 11.02 28.75
CA LYS A 62 33.79 10.04 29.46
C LYS A 62 34.05 10.56 30.85
N LYS A 63 33.78 9.76 31.91
CA LYS A 63 34.14 10.08 33.27
C LYS A 63 35.65 10.35 33.25
N SER A 64 36.05 11.61 33.35
CA SER A 64 37.43 11.94 33.67
C SER A 64 37.72 11.30 35.03
N ASN A 65 38.50 10.23 35.06
CA ASN A 65 39.04 9.67 36.28
C ASN A 65 40.06 10.65 36.82
N GLY A 66 39.56 11.81 37.28
CA GLY A 66 40.31 12.73 38.14
C GLY A 66 40.40 12.16 39.55
N GLY A 67 41.04 11.06 39.72
CA GLY A 67 41.21 10.44 41.01
C GLY A 67 42.36 9.46 40.96
N ILE A 68 43.39 9.82 41.68
CA ILE A 68 44.50 8.99 42.17
C ILE A 68 44.70 7.70 41.38
N GLY A 69 45.62 7.75 40.37
CA GLY A 69 46.56 6.72 40.08
C GLY A 69 46.11 5.29 39.85
N ILE A 70 44.90 5.07 39.34
CA ILE A 70 44.83 3.92 38.43
C ILE A 70 45.53 4.45 37.18
N SER A 71 46.82 4.09 37.06
CA SER A 71 47.64 4.49 35.95
C SER A 71 46.81 4.33 34.65
N SER A 72 46.81 5.35 33.82
CA SER A 72 46.19 5.31 32.47
C SER A 72 46.54 4.03 31.70
N GLU A 73 47.61 3.36 32.14
CA GLU A 73 48.06 2.06 31.64
C GLU A 73 47.13 0.90 32.09
N LEU A 74 46.60 0.89 33.32
CA LEU A 74 45.72 -0.18 33.75
C LEU A 74 44.31 -0.05 33.19
N SER A 75 43.80 1.17 33.02
CA SER A 75 42.55 1.39 32.30
C SER A 75 42.63 1.15 30.79
N SER A 76 43.81 1.31 30.18
CA SER A 76 44.04 1.01 28.75
C SER A 76 44.22 -0.49 28.47
N LEU A 77 44.71 -1.27 29.45
CA LEU A 77 44.86 -2.72 29.33
C LEU A 77 43.52 -3.48 29.39
N PHE A 78 42.48 -2.91 29.97
CA PHE A 78 41.19 -3.56 30.14
C PHE A 78 40.05 -3.01 29.29
N GLY A 79 40.34 -2.24 28.29
CA GLY A 79 39.33 -1.63 27.43
C GLY A 79 38.44 -0.67 28.27
N ASP A 80 38.21 0.49 27.75
CA ASP A 80 37.35 1.53 28.30
C ASP A 80 36.09 0.92 28.95
N THR A 81 36.05 0.79 30.27
CA THR A 81 34.86 0.38 31.02
C THR A 81 33.87 1.55 31.17
N ALA A 82 33.99 2.55 30.30
CA ALA A 82 32.91 3.49 30.10
C ALA A 82 31.63 2.72 29.81
N PRO A 83 30.48 3.05 30.41
CA PRO A 83 29.22 2.40 30.08
C PRO A 83 29.06 2.43 28.57
N THR A 84 28.94 1.24 27.98
CA THR A 84 28.82 1.15 26.52
C THR A 84 27.62 1.96 26.10
N VAL A 85 27.73 2.72 25.00
CA VAL A 85 26.62 3.51 24.45
C VAL A 85 25.34 2.67 24.38
N VAL A 86 25.48 1.36 24.13
CA VAL A 86 24.38 0.38 24.10
C VAL A 86 23.66 0.27 25.46
N SER A 87 24.42 0.22 26.58
CA SER A 87 23.79 0.13 27.93
C SER A 87 23.00 1.40 28.28
N GLU A 88 23.49 2.57 27.90
CA GLU A 88 22.77 3.83 28.14
C GLU A 88 21.52 3.97 27.26
N ILE A 89 21.54 3.44 26.03
CA ILE A 89 20.33 3.33 25.19
C ILE A 89 19.26 2.48 25.88
N GLU A 90 19.64 1.33 26.46
CA GLU A 90 18.70 0.46 27.16
C GLU A 90 18.18 1.07 28.48
N ILE A 91 18.99 1.84 29.19
CA ILE A 91 18.56 2.59 30.37
C ILE A 91 17.52 3.66 30.01
N LEU A 92 17.76 4.45 28.94
CA LEU A 92 16.80 5.43 28.43
C LEU A 92 15.45 4.82 28.07
N ARG A 93 15.45 3.59 27.55
CA ARG A 93 14.23 2.84 27.18
C ARG A 93 13.65 2.02 28.33
N SER A 94 14.31 2.01 29.49
CA SER A 94 13.92 1.19 30.63
C SER A 94 12.59 1.66 31.25
N ARG A 95 11.91 0.71 31.90
CA ARG A 95 10.69 1.01 32.69
C ARG A 95 10.97 2.04 33.79
N MET A 96 12.18 2.04 34.37
CA MET A 96 12.56 2.92 35.44
C MET A 96 12.51 4.41 35.05
N VAL A 97 12.95 4.75 33.82
CA VAL A 97 12.86 6.10 33.26
C VAL A 97 11.43 6.38 32.82
N LEU A 98 10.85 5.48 32.00
CA LEU A 98 9.58 5.75 31.32
C LEU A 98 8.37 5.77 32.26
N LEU A 99 8.33 4.97 33.31
CA LEU A 99 7.25 5.04 34.31
C LEU A 99 7.23 6.42 35.03
N LYS A 100 8.40 6.98 35.31
CA LYS A 100 8.49 8.31 35.93
C LYS A 100 8.01 9.40 34.97
N VAL A 101 8.37 9.31 33.69
CA VAL A 101 7.89 10.21 32.63
C VAL A 101 6.36 10.11 32.48
N ILE A 102 5.82 8.88 32.44
CA ILE A 102 4.37 8.65 32.36
C ILE A 102 3.64 9.25 33.53
N LYS A 103 4.18 9.09 34.73
CA LYS A 103 3.61 9.66 35.98
C LYS A 103 3.67 11.19 35.96
N ASN A 104 4.81 11.77 35.58
CA ASN A 104 5.00 13.23 35.59
C ASN A 104 4.14 13.96 34.58
N LEU A 105 3.86 13.31 33.41
CA LEU A 105 3.07 13.88 32.33
C LEU A 105 1.66 13.28 32.22
N GLU A 106 1.28 12.41 33.15
CA GLU A 106 -0.04 11.72 33.17
C GLU A 106 -0.40 11.04 31.85
N LEU A 107 0.59 10.40 31.19
CA LEU A 107 0.42 9.79 29.89
C LEU A 107 -0.42 8.50 29.93
N ASN A 108 -0.70 7.96 31.11
CA ASN A 108 -1.64 6.85 31.31
C ASN A 108 -3.10 7.29 31.11
N ILE A 109 -3.41 8.58 31.26
CA ILE A 109 -4.74 9.13 31.08
C ILE A 109 -4.90 9.59 29.63
N ASN A 110 -5.89 9.05 28.94
CA ASN A 110 -6.20 9.43 27.56
C ASN A 110 -7.62 9.99 27.50
N VAL A 111 -7.73 11.28 27.17
CA VAL A 111 -8.99 11.99 26.98
C VAL A 111 -9.10 12.37 25.52
N ARG A 112 -10.13 11.91 24.84
CA ARG A 112 -10.36 12.22 23.43
C ARG A 112 -11.84 12.47 23.16
N PRO A 113 -12.18 13.46 22.33
CA PRO A 113 -13.54 13.65 21.87
C PRO A 113 -13.97 12.49 20.97
N LYS A 114 -15.22 12.04 21.11
CA LYS A 114 -15.80 11.04 20.20
C LYS A 114 -16.05 11.71 18.85
N ARG A 115 -15.36 11.26 17.84
CA ARG A 115 -15.45 11.80 16.46
C ARG A 115 -16.06 10.78 15.51
N LEU A 116 -16.62 11.27 14.39
CA LEU A 116 -17.10 10.41 13.32
C LEU A 116 -16.00 9.47 12.83
N PRO A 117 -16.29 8.17 12.62
CA PRO A 117 -15.32 7.24 12.06
C PRO A 117 -14.75 7.75 10.73
N TYR A 118 -13.49 7.50 10.47
CA TYR A 118 -12.71 7.84 9.26
C TYR A 118 -12.59 9.33 8.94
N ILE A 119 -13.68 10.10 8.93
CA ILE A 119 -13.70 11.51 8.47
C ILE A 119 -13.66 12.53 9.61
N GLY A 120 -13.98 12.16 10.85
CA GLY A 120 -14.10 13.11 11.96
C GLY A 120 -12.81 13.89 12.25
N ASN A 121 -11.64 13.26 12.13
CA ASN A 121 -10.35 13.93 12.29
C ASN A 121 -10.06 14.93 11.16
N PHE A 122 -10.52 14.63 9.94
CA PHE A 122 -10.43 15.55 8.80
C PHE A 122 -11.32 16.78 9.01
N LEU A 123 -12.58 16.57 9.38
CA LEU A 123 -13.55 17.62 9.61
C LEU A 123 -13.07 18.61 10.69
N SER A 124 -12.56 18.08 11.80
CA SER A 124 -12.01 18.89 12.90
C SER A 124 -10.78 19.69 12.49
N ARG A 125 -9.89 19.10 11.68
CA ARG A 125 -8.64 19.74 11.27
C ARG A 125 -8.86 20.92 10.33
N TYR A 126 -9.88 20.83 9.48
CA TYR A 126 -10.19 21.88 8.48
C TYR A 126 -11.32 22.81 8.91
N ASN A 127 -11.76 22.74 10.17
CA ASN A 127 -12.81 23.57 10.74
C ASN A 127 -14.07 23.62 9.85
N ILE A 128 -14.46 22.48 9.31
CA ILE A 128 -15.64 22.39 8.44
C ILE A 128 -16.90 22.65 9.27
N PRO A 129 -17.82 23.52 8.83
CA PRO A 129 -19.02 23.85 9.60
C PRO A 129 -19.85 22.61 9.92
N ARG A 130 -20.33 22.52 11.19
CA ARG A 130 -21.15 21.39 11.65
C ARG A 130 -22.53 21.46 11.03
N PRO A 131 -23.02 20.39 10.36
CA PRO A 131 -24.42 20.33 9.91
C PRO A 131 -25.36 20.16 11.12
N LYS A 132 -26.55 20.73 11.03
CA LYS A 132 -27.59 20.68 12.08
C LYS A 132 -28.40 19.37 11.98
N TRP A 133 -27.76 18.24 12.21
CA TRP A 133 -28.39 16.92 12.18
C TRP A 133 -28.38 16.29 13.58
N ASP A 134 -29.53 15.92 14.12
CA ASP A 134 -29.66 15.44 15.50
C ASP A 134 -28.91 14.16 15.77
N TYR A 135 -28.80 13.23 14.80
CA TYR A 135 -28.10 11.96 14.97
C TYR A 135 -26.57 12.08 15.09
N ILE A 136 -25.98 13.26 14.80
CA ILE A 136 -24.57 13.53 15.01
C ILE A 136 -24.29 14.35 16.27
N SER A 137 -25.30 14.61 17.11
CA SER A 137 -25.18 15.43 18.32
C SER A 137 -24.15 14.91 19.32
N SER A 138 -23.96 13.59 19.40
CA SER A 138 -23.00 12.97 20.31
C SER A 138 -21.53 13.08 19.83
N TYR A 139 -21.29 13.43 18.56
CA TYR A 139 -19.95 13.51 18.00
C TYR A 139 -19.38 14.91 18.11
N ALA A 140 -18.12 14.99 18.51
CA ALA A 140 -17.33 16.21 18.46
C ALA A 140 -16.92 16.54 17.02
N TRP A 141 -16.91 17.82 16.69
CA TRP A 141 -16.73 18.29 15.31
C TRP A 141 -15.49 19.13 15.08
N ASN A 142 -15.15 20.01 16.03
CA ASN A 142 -14.03 20.95 15.95
C ASN A 142 -12.98 20.70 17.04
N GLY A 143 -12.59 21.74 17.74
CA GLY A 143 -11.56 21.73 18.78
C GLY A 143 -12.09 21.44 20.19
N GLU A 144 -13.21 20.71 20.33
CA GLU A 144 -13.76 20.36 21.62
C GLU A 144 -12.75 19.56 22.44
N ALA A 145 -12.59 19.92 23.71
CA ALA A 145 -11.64 19.35 24.65
C ALA A 145 -12.21 19.32 26.07
N ILE A 146 -11.69 18.41 26.87
CA ILE A 146 -11.93 18.37 28.33
C ILE A 146 -10.57 18.38 29.02
N LYS A 147 -10.47 19.15 30.10
CA LYS A 147 -9.33 19.15 30.99
C LYS A 147 -9.72 18.50 32.31
N LEU A 148 -8.97 17.48 32.71
CA LEU A 148 -9.16 16.78 33.97
C LEU A 148 -8.13 17.31 34.97
N THR A 149 -8.56 17.50 36.23
CA THR A 149 -7.66 17.75 37.35
C THR A 149 -7.19 16.45 37.99
N SER A 150 -8.06 15.45 38.07
CA SER A 150 -7.71 14.13 38.57
C SER A 150 -8.64 13.05 38.00
N LEU A 151 -8.07 11.88 37.82
CA LEU A 151 -8.79 10.67 37.45
C LEU A 151 -8.23 9.50 38.24
N SER A 152 -9.07 8.72 38.90
CA SER A 152 -8.70 7.46 39.55
C SER A 152 -9.69 6.40 39.09
N VAL A 153 -9.17 5.40 38.43
CA VAL A 153 -9.95 4.29 37.87
C VAL A 153 -9.53 3.00 38.55
N PRO A 154 -10.46 2.23 39.11
CA PRO A 154 -10.16 0.93 39.67
C PRO A 154 -9.55 -0.04 38.65
N ASP A 155 -8.74 -1.01 39.14
CA ASP A 155 -8.04 -1.97 38.28
C ASP A 155 -8.98 -2.73 37.31
N THR A 156 -10.23 -2.96 37.69
CA THR A 156 -11.27 -3.63 36.91
C THR A 156 -11.71 -2.85 35.66
N TYR A 157 -11.48 -1.53 35.67
CA TYR A 157 -11.84 -0.61 34.57
C TYR A 157 -10.61 -0.04 33.83
N LEU A 158 -9.39 -0.42 34.20
CA LEU A 158 -8.18 -0.06 33.48
C LEU A 158 -8.26 -0.54 32.02
N ASN A 159 -7.78 0.25 31.10
CA ASN A 159 -7.83 0.03 29.63
C ASN A 159 -9.23 -0.01 29.01
N LYS A 160 -10.30 0.31 29.78
CA LYS A 160 -11.67 0.41 29.28
C LYS A 160 -12.01 1.85 28.90
N ASN A 161 -12.88 2.01 27.91
CA ASN A 161 -13.39 3.32 27.54
C ASN A 161 -14.54 3.73 28.47
N ILE A 162 -14.39 4.85 29.12
CA ILE A 162 -15.40 5.52 29.94
C ILE A 162 -15.96 6.67 29.11
N ILE A 163 -17.28 6.80 29.03
CA ILE A 163 -17.91 7.85 28.23
C ILE A 163 -18.33 9.00 29.15
N LEU A 164 -17.82 10.20 28.86
CA LEU A 164 -18.29 11.43 29.49
C LEU A 164 -19.17 12.17 28.50
N LYS A 165 -20.42 12.43 28.88
CA LYS A 165 -21.40 13.17 28.09
C LYS A 165 -21.63 14.56 28.70
N VAL A 166 -21.53 15.57 27.88
CA VAL A 166 -21.78 16.97 28.26
C VAL A 166 -23.28 17.18 28.41
N LEU A 167 -23.76 17.64 29.55
CA LEU A 167 -25.16 17.98 29.80
C LEU A 167 -25.43 19.46 29.59
N SER A 168 -24.56 20.31 30.17
CA SER A 168 -24.59 21.76 30.03
C SER A 168 -23.14 22.31 29.99
N ALA A 169 -22.98 23.62 29.96
CA ALA A 169 -21.65 24.23 30.07
C ALA A 169 -20.89 23.85 31.33
N ASP A 170 -21.60 23.63 32.46
CA ASP A 170 -21.02 23.40 33.78
C ASP A 170 -21.33 22.00 34.33
N SER A 171 -22.03 21.15 33.61
CA SER A 171 -22.43 19.82 34.09
C SER A 171 -22.20 18.72 33.07
N PHE A 172 -21.86 17.54 33.58
CA PHE A 172 -21.58 16.36 32.78
C PHE A 172 -22.13 15.09 33.41
N SER A 173 -22.27 14.03 32.61
CA SER A 173 -22.52 12.68 33.11
C SER A 173 -21.41 11.74 32.65
N VAL A 174 -21.01 10.83 33.53
CA VAL A 174 -20.00 9.80 33.26
C VAL A 174 -20.68 8.44 33.23
N ILE A 175 -20.50 7.71 32.18
CA ILE A 175 -21.00 6.37 31.98
C ILE A 175 -19.81 5.41 32.08
N ILE A 176 -19.70 4.70 33.21
CA ILE A 176 -18.58 3.80 33.49
C ILE A 176 -18.84 2.42 32.87
N ASP A 177 -20.09 1.94 32.99
CA ASP A 177 -20.55 0.71 32.39
C ASP A 177 -22.01 0.94 31.94
N THR A 178 -22.60 0.03 31.21
CA THR A 178 -23.98 0.16 30.71
C THR A 178 -25.04 0.46 31.77
N LYS A 179 -24.69 0.30 33.07
CA LYS A 179 -25.60 0.45 34.20
C LYS A 179 -25.30 1.60 35.16
N THR A 180 -24.07 2.12 35.18
CA THR A 180 -23.64 3.12 36.17
C THR A 180 -23.46 4.48 35.47
N THR A 181 -24.33 5.43 35.84
CA THR A 181 -24.22 6.83 35.35
C THR A 181 -24.10 7.73 36.55
N LEU A 182 -22.98 8.48 36.57
CA LEU A 182 -22.68 9.51 37.59
C LEU A 182 -22.89 10.88 36.94
N THR A 183 -23.48 11.81 37.68
CA THR A 183 -23.60 13.22 37.26
C THR A 183 -22.72 14.09 38.14
N GLY A 184 -22.11 15.11 37.55
CA GLY A 184 -21.24 16.04 38.27
C GLY A 184 -21.22 17.42 37.67
N THR A 185 -20.65 18.36 38.43
CA THR A 185 -20.41 19.75 38.03
C THR A 185 -18.93 20.02 37.92
N LEU A 186 -18.55 21.08 37.19
CA LEU A 186 -17.13 21.47 37.05
C LEU A 186 -16.48 21.82 38.39
N GLY A 187 -15.26 21.38 38.58
CA GLY A 187 -14.47 21.64 39.77
C GLY A 187 -14.79 20.72 40.95
N GLU A 188 -15.85 19.92 40.91
CA GLU A 188 -16.21 18.97 41.97
C GLU A 188 -15.67 17.58 41.67
N VAL A 189 -15.27 16.87 42.76
CA VAL A 189 -14.84 15.47 42.64
C VAL A 189 -16.06 14.56 42.68
N VAL A 190 -16.37 13.98 41.58
CA VAL A 190 -17.42 12.96 41.44
C VAL A 190 -16.82 11.61 41.81
N LYS A 191 -17.41 10.94 42.83
CA LYS A 191 -16.96 9.63 43.33
C LYS A 191 -18.09 8.61 43.26
N ASP A 192 -17.75 7.41 42.84
CA ASP A 192 -18.58 6.23 43.05
C ASP A 192 -17.98 5.40 44.19
N ASN A 193 -18.65 5.41 45.34
CA ASN A 193 -18.20 4.69 46.52
C ASN A 193 -18.23 3.16 46.38
N GLN A 194 -18.98 2.63 45.39
CA GLN A 194 -19.09 1.19 45.21
C GLN A 194 -17.96 0.66 44.33
N SER A 195 -17.60 1.38 43.26
CA SER A 195 -16.52 0.97 42.36
C SER A 195 -15.16 1.54 42.72
N GLY A 196 -15.06 2.61 43.55
CA GLY A 196 -13.83 3.33 43.82
C GLY A 196 -13.40 4.30 42.69
N PHE A 197 -14.25 4.52 41.71
CA PHE A 197 -14.01 5.47 40.61
C PHE A 197 -14.11 6.90 41.10
N SER A 198 -13.18 7.77 40.70
CA SER A 198 -13.30 9.21 40.96
C SER A 198 -12.77 10.03 39.79
N ILE A 199 -13.45 11.13 39.49
CA ILE A 199 -13.07 12.06 38.42
C ILE A 199 -13.31 13.51 38.88
N ASN A 200 -12.39 14.39 38.52
CA ASN A 200 -12.56 15.83 38.64
C ASN A 200 -12.31 16.48 37.29
N VAL A 201 -13.30 17.20 36.77
CA VAL A 201 -13.25 17.90 35.52
C VAL A 201 -13.08 19.39 35.77
N GLU A 202 -11.98 19.97 35.29
CA GLU A 202 -11.67 21.38 35.45
C GLU A 202 -12.39 22.27 34.44
N GLU A 203 -12.39 21.82 33.18
CA GLU A 203 -12.94 22.62 32.07
C GLU A 203 -13.55 21.70 30.99
N ILE A 204 -14.68 22.11 30.46
CA ILE A 204 -15.34 21.46 29.32
C ILE A 204 -15.52 22.47 28.19
N SER A 205 -14.88 22.24 27.07
CA SER A 205 -15.09 22.94 25.82
C SER A 205 -15.86 22.04 24.87
N GLY A 206 -17.20 22.07 24.98
CA GLY A 206 -18.08 21.18 24.19
C GLY A 206 -19.53 21.63 24.24
N LEU A 207 -20.34 21.19 23.27
CA LEU A 207 -21.77 21.45 23.23
C LEU A 207 -22.55 20.38 23.99
N PRO A 208 -23.74 20.72 24.56
CA PRO A 208 -24.60 19.74 25.18
C PRO A 208 -24.90 18.56 24.26
N GLY A 209 -24.86 17.34 24.82
CA GLY A 209 -25.05 16.10 24.07
C GLY A 209 -23.77 15.47 23.51
N GLN A 210 -22.64 16.18 23.44
CA GLN A 210 -21.37 15.64 22.95
C GLN A 210 -20.76 14.65 23.95
N GLU A 211 -20.09 13.65 23.40
CA GLU A 211 -19.46 12.57 24.16
C GLU A 211 -17.93 12.62 24.00
N PHE A 212 -17.26 12.38 25.14
CA PHE A 212 -15.81 12.22 25.22
C PHE A 212 -15.50 10.82 25.73
N ILE A 213 -14.43 10.25 25.20
CA ILE A 213 -13.94 8.94 25.62
C ILE A 213 -12.74 9.19 26.52
N ILE A 214 -12.84 8.74 27.76
CA ILE A 214 -11.79 8.79 28.78
C ILE A 214 -11.35 7.36 29.04
N SER A 215 -10.04 7.14 29.11
CA SER A 215 -9.49 5.85 29.54
C SER A 215 -8.24 6.08 30.36
N GLU A 216 -8.08 5.30 31.41
CA GLU A 216 -6.82 5.16 32.12
C GLU A 216 -6.19 3.84 31.71
N ASN A 217 -4.98 3.92 31.16
CA ASN A 217 -4.25 2.75 30.71
C ASN A 217 -3.39 2.20 31.85
N ASP A 218 -3.25 0.88 31.89
CA ASP A 218 -2.28 0.23 32.75
C ASP A 218 -0.88 0.82 32.55
N PRO A 219 -0.11 1.08 33.63
CA PRO A 219 1.22 1.67 33.54
C PRO A 219 2.17 0.92 32.59
N LEU A 220 2.12 -0.41 32.55
CA LEU A 220 2.97 -1.21 31.66
C LEU A 220 2.56 -1.08 30.19
N SER A 221 1.26 -0.97 29.92
CA SER A 221 0.76 -0.72 28.56
C SER A 221 1.17 0.67 28.07
N SER A 222 1.13 1.66 28.96
CA SER A 222 1.59 3.04 28.68
C SER A 222 3.10 3.09 28.40
N VAL A 223 3.90 2.32 29.15
CA VAL A 223 5.35 2.18 28.86
C VAL A 223 5.58 1.62 27.47
N ARG A 224 4.89 0.55 27.09
CA ARG A 224 5.00 -0.04 25.73
C ARG A 224 4.63 0.95 24.65
N ALA A 225 3.59 1.75 24.86
CA ALA A 225 3.16 2.78 23.93
C ALA A 225 4.22 3.87 23.75
N VAL A 226 4.88 4.32 24.85
CA VAL A 226 5.98 5.27 24.77
C VAL A 226 7.20 4.63 24.10
N GLN A 227 7.58 3.40 24.47
CA GLN A 227 8.71 2.68 23.89
C GLN A 227 8.59 2.49 22.36
N SER A 228 7.39 2.16 21.87
CA SER A 228 7.15 1.95 20.43
C SER A 228 7.33 3.22 19.61
N ASN A 229 7.12 4.39 20.22
CA ASN A 229 7.26 5.69 19.57
C ASN A 229 8.63 6.33 19.82
N LEU A 230 9.44 5.78 20.75
CA LEU A 230 10.77 6.26 21.11
C LEU A 230 11.83 5.47 20.34
N SER A 231 12.67 6.17 19.58
CA SER A 231 13.87 5.64 18.95
C SER A 231 15.08 6.33 19.54
N VAL A 232 16.03 5.54 20.05
CA VAL A 232 17.31 6.02 20.56
C VAL A 232 18.42 5.33 19.78
N SER A 233 19.36 6.08 19.25
CA SER A 233 20.47 5.57 18.45
C SER A 233 21.71 6.45 18.62
N GLU A 234 22.90 5.88 18.46
CA GLU A 234 24.14 6.65 18.41
C GLU A 234 24.23 7.42 17.08
N LYS A 235 24.57 8.71 17.14
CA LYS A 235 24.77 9.57 15.98
C LYS A 235 26.24 9.51 15.52
N GLY A 236 26.55 8.61 14.60
CA GLY A 236 27.92 8.31 14.17
C GLY A 236 28.52 7.13 14.92
N LYS A 237 29.61 6.57 14.40
CA LYS A 237 30.29 5.44 15.06
C LYS A 237 31.19 5.95 16.19
N GLN A 238 31.01 5.43 17.39
CA GLN A 238 31.83 5.76 18.57
C GLN A 238 31.88 7.25 18.91
N SER A 239 30.81 7.99 18.59
CA SER A 239 30.74 9.43 18.85
C SER A 239 30.33 9.76 20.29
N SER A 240 29.82 8.78 21.04
CA SER A 240 29.20 8.98 22.37
C SER A 240 28.05 10.00 22.35
N ILE A 241 27.50 10.33 21.17
CA ILE A 241 26.35 11.21 21.01
C ILE A 241 25.13 10.37 20.72
N LEU A 242 24.11 10.45 21.57
CA LEU A 242 22.83 9.78 21.40
C LEU A 242 21.83 10.72 20.73
N GLN A 243 21.22 10.26 19.66
CA GLN A 243 20.07 10.89 19.04
C GLN A 243 18.80 10.19 19.51
N LEU A 244 17.93 10.96 20.16
CA LEU A 244 16.61 10.53 20.61
C LEU A 244 15.57 11.07 19.64
N LYS A 245 14.61 10.24 19.24
CA LYS A 245 13.48 10.62 18.39
C LYS A 245 12.20 10.10 19.00
N TYR A 246 11.18 10.96 19.07
CA TYR A 246 9.86 10.57 19.57
C TYR A 246 8.77 10.97 18.56
N LYS A 247 7.89 10.03 18.23
CA LYS A 247 6.78 10.24 17.30
C LYS A 247 5.48 10.46 18.05
N SER A 248 4.69 11.47 17.64
CA SER A 248 3.37 11.74 18.20
C SER A 248 2.46 12.38 17.16
N THR A 249 1.16 12.23 17.33
CA THR A 249 0.15 12.95 16.53
C THR A 249 0.03 14.43 16.93
N ASP A 250 0.51 14.78 18.10
CA ASP A 250 0.55 16.15 18.62
C ASP A 250 2.00 16.63 18.68
N ARG A 251 2.24 17.77 18.01
CA ARG A 251 3.57 18.38 17.89
C ARG A 251 4.14 18.80 19.23
N TYR A 252 3.31 19.41 20.10
CA TYR A 252 3.76 19.89 21.40
C TYR A 252 3.99 18.75 22.38
N LYS A 253 3.12 17.73 22.36
CA LYS A 253 3.31 16.53 23.16
C LYS A 253 4.59 15.78 22.79
N ALA A 254 4.97 15.74 21.50
CA ALA A 254 6.19 15.08 21.05
C ALA A 254 7.43 15.67 21.74
N SER A 255 7.62 16.99 21.69
CA SER A 255 8.75 17.66 22.30
C SER A 255 8.69 17.59 23.83
N LYS A 256 7.50 17.76 24.45
CA LYS A 256 7.33 17.70 25.90
C LYS A 256 7.69 16.33 26.47
N ILE A 257 7.25 15.24 25.84
CA ILE A 257 7.58 13.88 26.27
C ILE A 257 9.07 13.61 26.10
N LEU A 258 9.68 14.01 25.00
CA LEU A 258 11.09 13.77 24.75
C LEU A 258 11.98 14.56 25.69
N ASN A 259 11.66 15.83 25.98
CA ASN A 259 12.35 16.62 26.96
C ASN A 259 12.23 16.01 28.38
N GLU A 260 11.03 15.52 28.74
CA GLU A 260 10.85 14.87 30.04
C GLU A 260 11.64 13.57 30.16
N ILE A 261 11.71 12.75 29.07
CA ILE A 261 12.57 11.57 29.04
C ILE A 261 14.04 11.96 29.30
N THR A 262 14.51 12.99 28.61
CA THR A 262 15.90 13.48 28.76
C THR A 262 16.15 13.99 30.16
N ASN A 263 15.23 14.76 30.72
CA ASN A 263 15.35 15.31 32.08
C ASN A 263 15.32 14.22 33.17
N VAL A 264 14.38 13.27 33.09
CA VAL A 264 14.29 12.15 34.02
C VAL A 264 15.55 11.29 33.95
N TYR A 265 16.08 11.05 32.76
CA TYR A 265 17.32 10.31 32.58
C TYR A 265 18.51 11.06 33.19
N LEU A 266 18.65 12.36 32.94
CA LEU A 266 19.68 13.21 33.53
C LEU A 266 19.64 13.19 35.06
N LEU A 267 18.44 13.41 35.62
CA LEU A 267 18.25 13.38 37.10
C LEU A 267 18.58 12.02 37.70
N GLN A 268 18.21 10.94 36.99
CA GLN A 268 18.49 9.60 37.46
C GLN A 268 19.99 9.27 37.41
N ASN A 269 20.70 9.68 36.35
CA ASN A 269 22.15 9.54 36.27
C ASN A 269 22.84 10.33 37.39
N LEU A 270 22.41 11.58 37.61
CA LEU A 270 22.91 12.43 38.69
C LEU A 270 22.70 11.76 40.04
N ASN A 271 21.48 11.31 40.37
CA ASN A 271 21.16 10.64 41.62
C ASN A 271 21.99 9.37 41.84
N ARG A 272 22.26 8.60 40.78
CA ARG A 272 23.12 7.41 40.82
C ARG A 272 24.57 7.81 41.22
N ASN A 273 25.12 8.83 40.53
CA ASN A 273 26.47 9.31 40.83
C ASN A 273 26.59 9.86 42.25
N VAL A 274 25.58 10.61 42.71
CA VAL A 274 25.51 11.11 44.08
C VAL A 274 25.47 9.98 45.12
N ALA A 275 24.63 8.96 44.89
CA ALA A 275 24.53 7.79 45.78
C ALA A 275 25.83 6.96 45.82
N GLU A 276 26.51 6.79 44.70
CA GLU A 276 27.81 6.13 44.60
C GLU A 276 28.88 6.94 45.37
N ALA A 277 28.92 8.26 45.13
CA ALA A 277 29.86 9.16 45.84
C ALA A 277 29.59 9.20 47.35
N GLU A 278 28.33 9.22 47.77
CA GLU A 278 27.97 9.20 49.19
C GLU A 278 28.41 7.90 49.90
N SER A 279 28.21 6.76 49.25
CA SER A 279 28.65 5.46 49.77
C SER A 279 30.18 5.41 49.92
N SER A 280 30.93 5.86 48.90
CA SER A 280 32.39 5.92 48.92
C SER A 280 32.89 6.95 49.96
N LEU A 281 32.28 8.12 50.02
CA LEU A 281 32.62 9.14 51.00
C LEU A 281 32.42 8.67 52.46
N LYS A 282 31.32 7.96 52.74
CA LYS A 282 31.05 7.35 54.06
C LYS A 282 32.13 6.35 54.45
N PHE A 283 32.61 5.56 53.50
CA PHE A 283 33.70 4.61 53.73
C PHE A 283 35.01 5.34 54.04
N ILE A 284 35.43 6.32 53.22
CA ILE A 284 36.68 7.05 53.41
C ILE A 284 36.67 7.83 54.74
N ARG A 285 35.56 8.52 55.09
CA ARG A 285 35.43 9.23 56.36
C ARG A 285 35.59 8.32 57.56
N LYS A 286 35.30 7.03 57.47
CA LYS A 286 35.54 6.04 58.51
C LYS A 286 37.04 5.68 58.65
N GLN A 287 37.79 5.76 57.53
CA GLN A 287 39.23 5.43 57.51
C GLN A 287 40.13 6.60 57.91
N ILE A 288 39.69 7.84 57.71
CA ILE A 288 40.50 9.05 58.08
C ILE A 288 40.96 9.06 59.49
N PRO A 289 40.13 8.79 60.55
CA PRO A 289 40.60 8.82 61.95
C PRO A 289 41.65 7.75 62.26
N GLU A 290 41.58 6.58 61.64
CA GLU A 290 42.56 5.51 61.78
C GLU A 290 43.87 5.88 61.08
N ALA A 291 43.84 6.50 59.92
CA ALA A 291 45.04 7.03 59.26
C ALA A 291 45.69 8.16 60.01
N GLU A 292 44.91 9.06 60.64
CA GLU A 292 45.39 10.13 61.46
C GLU A 292 46.08 9.59 62.74
N LEU A 293 45.51 8.58 63.40
CA LEU A 293 46.12 7.91 64.54
C LEU A 293 47.43 7.23 64.13
N ASN A 294 47.48 6.53 63.00
CA ASN A 294 48.69 5.91 62.52
C ASN A 294 49.78 6.92 62.19
N LEU A 295 49.42 8.09 61.61
CA LEU A 295 50.34 9.18 61.37
C LEU A 295 50.93 9.73 62.65
N THR A 296 50.08 10.05 63.63
CA THR A 296 50.51 10.57 64.97
C THR A 296 51.43 9.58 65.65
N THR A 297 51.09 8.28 65.65
CA THR A 297 51.88 7.23 66.26
C THR A 297 53.26 7.09 65.54
N ALA A 298 53.31 7.17 64.23
CA ALA A 298 54.56 7.12 63.43
C ALA A 298 55.44 8.36 63.71
N GLU A 299 54.83 9.55 63.83
CA GLU A 299 55.52 10.79 64.23
C GLU A 299 56.14 10.68 65.63
N GLU A 300 55.36 10.21 66.63
CA GLU A 300 55.82 10.00 67.98
C GLU A 300 56.96 9.00 68.04
N ASN A 301 56.87 7.85 67.34
CA ASN A 301 57.93 6.83 67.35
C ASN A 301 59.25 7.37 66.72
N LEU A 302 59.17 8.07 65.62
CA LEU A 302 60.35 8.64 64.95
C LEU A 302 60.98 9.74 65.85
N ASN A 303 60.16 10.60 66.45
CA ASN A 303 60.64 11.65 67.35
C ASN A 303 61.30 11.09 68.64
N ALA A 304 60.70 10.05 69.25
CA ALA A 304 61.25 9.32 70.36
C ALA A 304 62.60 8.70 69.98
N PHE A 305 62.71 8.10 68.87
CA PHE A 305 63.96 7.50 68.37
C PHE A 305 65.04 8.57 68.15
N LYS A 306 64.73 9.66 67.45
CA LYS A 306 65.66 10.80 67.26
C LYS A 306 66.13 11.42 68.55
N SER A 307 65.28 11.46 69.57
CA SER A 307 65.62 11.99 70.87
C SER A 307 66.56 11.07 71.72
N SER A 308 66.54 9.78 71.42
CA SER A 308 67.32 8.73 72.09
C SER A 308 68.75 8.57 71.50
N GLN A 309 68.95 9.01 70.28
CA GLN A 309 70.21 8.88 69.53
C GLN A 309 70.77 10.23 69.15
N ASP A 310 71.98 10.55 69.61
CA ASP A 310 72.64 11.83 69.31
C ASP A 310 72.99 11.91 67.83
N SER A 311 72.22 12.71 67.11
CA SER A 311 72.49 13.16 65.72
C SER A 311 72.86 12.07 64.71
N VAL A 312 71.84 11.25 64.31
CA VAL A 312 71.97 10.34 63.10
C VAL A 312 71.38 10.99 61.89
N ASP A 313 72.26 11.39 60.96
CA ASP A 313 71.84 11.85 59.63
C ASP A 313 71.85 10.70 58.63
N LEU A 314 70.77 10.60 57.75
CA LEU A 314 70.68 9.59 56.71
C LEU A 314 71.68 9.96 55.61
N THR A 315 72.49 8.97 55.20
CA THR A 315 73.39 9.10 54.03
C THR A 315 72.58 9.28 52.73
N PHE A 316 73.18 9.83 51.69
CA PHE A 316 72.52 10.01 50.41
C PHE A 316 71.93 8.68 49.80
N GLU A 317 72.65 7.58 50.03
CA GLU A 317 72.27 6.26 49.57
C GLU A 317 71.01 5.77 50.37
N THR A 318 70.96 5.91 51.66
CA THR A 318 69.86 5.59 52.56
C THR A 318 68.62 6.44 52.17
N ARG A 319 68.80 7.75 51.87
CA ARG A 319 67.71 8.62 51.42
C ARG A 319 67.13 8.11 50.06
N SER A 320 67.93 7.68 49.14
CA SER A 320 67.44 7.12 47.87
C SER A 320 66.66 5.82 48.05
N LEU A 321 67.07 4.95 48.97
CA LEU A 321 66.35 3.73 49.32
C LEU A 321 65.05 4.07 50.00
N LEU A 322 65.02 5.04 50.92
CA LEU A 322 63.81 5.59 51.56
C LEU A 322 62.79 6.08 50.55
N GLU A 323 63.21 6.90 49.62
CA GLU A 323 62.34 7.45 48.57
C GLU A 323 61.71 6.37 47.71
N LYS A 324 62.53 5.37 47.27
CA LYS A 324 62.05 4.20 46.52
C LYS A 324 61.05 3.36 47.35
N SER A 325 61.34 3.11 48.60
CA SER A 325 60.49 2.33 49.50
C SER A 325 59.17 3.05 49.80
N ILE A 326 59.19 4.34 49.99
CA ILE A 326 57.98 5.16 50.21
C ILE A 326 57.07 5.08 48.97
N ASN A 327 57.63 5.28 47.77
CA ASN A 327 56.87 5.24 46.52
C ASN A 327 56.20 3.87 46.33
N ILE A 328 56.92 2.79 46.59
CA ILE A 328 56.36 1.41 46.45
C ILE A 328 55.30 1.15 47.52
N SER A 329 55.55 1.53 48.76
CA SER A 329 54.59 1.33 49.88
C SER A 329 53.33 2.17 49.72
N SER A 330 53.48 3.40 49.20
CA SER A 330 52.33 4.25 48.86
C SER A 330 51.46 3.59 47.75
N GLU A 331 52.08 3.05 46.69
CA GLU A 331 51.37 2.32 45.62
C GLU A 331 50.67 1.04 46.15
N LEU A 332 51.33 0.27 47.04
CA LEU A 332 50.75 -0.90 47.67
C LEU A 332 49.52 -0.55 48.54
N ASN A 333 49.58 0.54 49.26
CA ASN A 333 48.43 1.00 50.07
C ASN A 333 47.28 1.46 49.18
N LEU A 334 47.56 2.17 48.09
CA LEU A 334 46.56 2.52 47.10
C LEU A 334 45.88 1.29 46.52
N ILE A 335 46.67 0.29 46.13
CA ILE A 335 46.16 -0.98 45.62
C ILE A 335 45.29 -1.70 46.66
N SER A 336 45.65 -1.66 47.91
CA SER A 336 44.90 -2.25 49.01
C SER A 336 43.55 -1.56 49.23
N PHE A 337 43.46 -0.24 49.10
CA PHE A 337 42.21 0.49 49.12
C PHE A 337 41.34 0.15 47.91
N GLN A 338 41.94 0.07 46.73
CA GLN A 338 41.24 -0.36 45.52
C GLN A 338 40.73 -1.77 45.65
N GLU A 339 41.51 -2.67 46.24
CA GLU A 339 41.10 -4.06 46.52
C GLU A 339 39.85 -4.12 47.38
N GLN A 340 39.80 -3.34 48.48
CA GLN A 340 38.63 -3.26 49.34
C GLN A 340 37.38 -2.69 48.65
N GLU A 341 37.57 -1.72 47.74
CA GLU A 341 36.48 -1.15 46.96
C GLU A 341 35.97 -2.16 45.93
N LEU A 342 36.87 -2.84 45.22
CA LEU A 342 36.52 -3.85 44.23
C LEU A 342 35.88 -5.09 44.83
N GLN A 343 36.30 -5.52 46.04
CA GLN A 343 35.72 -6.64 46.75
C GLN A 343 34.22 -6.47 47.04
N LYS A 344 33.74 -5.21 47.16
CA LYS A 344 32.32 -4.91 47.35
C LYS A 344 31.52 -5.01 46.05
N LYS A 345 32.18 -4.90 44.89
CA LYS A 345 31.54 -4.82 43.57
C LYS A 345 31.73 -6.09 42.74
N TYR A 346 32.83 -6.80 42.94
CA TYR A 346 33.24 -7.94 42.12
C TYR A 346 33.66 -9.15 42.93
N THR A 347 33.50 -10.32 42.37
CA THR A 347 34.02 -11.56 42.97
C THR A 347 35.53 -11.69 42.70
N LYS A 348 36.24 -12.48 43.53
CA LYS A 348 37.70 -12.70 43.42
C LYS A 348 38.15 -13.23 42.05
N ASN A 349 37.27 -13.92 41.32
CA ASN A 349 37.57 -14.47 39.97
C ASN A 349 37.33 -13.43 38.85
N HIS A 350 36.93 -12.21 39.17
CA HIS A 350 36.73 -11.22 38.13
C HIS A 350 38.09 -10.76 37.55
N PRO A 351 38.23 -10.63 36.21
CA PRO A 351 39.51 -10.25 35.59
C PRO A 351 40.14 -8.98 36.18
N LEU A 352 39.34 -7.93 36.48
CA LEU A 352 39.81 -6.71 37.11
C LEU A 352 40.39 -6.95 38.50
N TYR A 353 39.77 -7.83 39.30
CA TYR A 353 40.28 -8.15 40.65
C TYR A 353 41.58 -8.96 40.58
N GLN A 354 41.68 -9.91 39.63
CA GLN A 354 42.92 -10.68 39.42
C GLN A 354 44.09 -9.81 38.98
N ALA A 355 43.86 -8.90 38.04
CA ALA A 355 44.88 -7.96 37.55
C ALA A 355 45.40 -7.04 38.67
N LEU A 356 44.52 -6.59 39.60
CA LEU A 356 44.90 -5.82 40.75
C LEU A 356 45.78 -6.65 41.69
N LEU A 357 45.48 -7.92 41.96
CA LEU A 357 46.26 -8.83 42.76
C LEU A 357 47.64 -9.10 42.16
N ASP A 358 47.73 -9.26 40.82
CA ASP A 358 49.01 -9.42 40.14
C ASP A 358 49.89 -8.18 40.27
N LYS A 359 49.33 -6.99 40.13
CA LYS A 359 50.04 -5.73 40.34
C LYS A 359 50.51 -5.61 41.80
N LYS A 360 49.67 -5.97 42.77
CA LYS A 360 50.02 -6.03 44.20
C LYS A 360 51.24 -6.94 44.44
N SER A 361 51.19 -8.13 43.88
CA SER A 361 52.29 -9.08 44.01
C SER A 361 53.62 -8.57 43.42
N GLN A 362 53.57 -7.82 42.32
CA GLN A 362 54.76 -7.21 41.73
C GLN A 362 55.41 -6.17 42.66
N PHE A 363 54.60 -5.29 43.21
CA PHE A 363 55.10 -4.28 44.15
C PHE A 363 55.59 -4.90 45.45
N GLU A 364 54.94 -5.95 45.97
CA GLU A 364 55.40 -6.68 47.15
C GLU A 364 56.79 -7.33 46.88
N LYS A 365 57.04 -7.82 45.67
CA LYS A 365 58.36 -8.36 45.30
C LYS A 365 59.42 -7.27 45.20
N GLN A 366 59.04 -6.08 44.72
CA GLN A 366 59.96 -4.94 44.67
C GLN A 366 60.31 -4.44 46.08
N LEU A 367 59.32 -4.33 46.97
CA LEU A 367 59.55 -3.95 48.37
C LEU A 367 60.49 -4.93 49.07
N LYS A 368 60.30 -6.26 48.90
CA LYS A 368 61.20 -7.30 49.43
C LYS A 368 62.64 -7.13 48.96
N LYS A 369 62.89 -6.67 47.70
CA LYS A 369 64.27 -6.43 47.21
C LYS A 369 64.90 -5.24 47.96
N ILE A 370 64.14 -4.18 48.19
CA ILE A 370 64.63 -3.05 48.98
C ILE A 370 64.90 -3.45 50.43
N ASP A 371 64.02 -4.28 51.05
CA ASP A 371 64.23 -4.80 52.39
C ASP A 371 65.54 -5.61 52.49
N ILE A 372 65.89 -6.36 51.45
CA ILE A 372 67.17 -7.09 51.43
C ILE A 372 68.37 -6.12 51.33
N GLU A 373 68.26 -5.09 50.48
CA GLU A 373 69.31 -4.01 50.35
C GLU A 373 69.48 -3.24 51.63
N THR A 374 68.44 -3.10 52.45
CA THR A 374 68.49 -2.38 53.73
C THR A 374 69.13 -3.23 54.85
N THR A 375 69.24 -4.56 54.74
CA THR A 375 69.90 -5.44 55.73
C THR A 375 71.42 -5.21 55.88
N ASP A 376 72.02 -4.65 54.83
CA ASP A 376 73.45 -4.33 54.82
C ASP A 376 73.80 -3.01 55.56
N LEU A 377 72.82 -2.25 55.99
CA LEU A 377 73.01 -0.97 56.74
C LEU A 377 73.25 -1.20 58.23
N PRO A 378 73.95 -0.26 58.96
CA PRO A 378 74.08 -0.30 60.42
C PRO A 378 72.69 -0.30 61.06
N SER A 379 72.52 -1.06 62.20
CA SER A 379 71.23 -1.29 62.83
C SER A 379 70.50 0.03 63.22
N ILE A 380 71.20 1.06 63.63
CA ILE A 380 70.64 2.37 63.90
C ILE A 380 70.07 3.05 62.67
N GLN A 381 70.77 2.95 61.52
CA GLN A 381 70.31 3.49 60.24
C GLN A 381 69.11 2.68 59.68
N GLN A 382 69.07 1.35 59.89
CA GLN A 382 67.93 0.53 59.52
C GLN A 382 66.68 0.95 60.23
N GLU A 383 66.74 1.13 61.55
CA GLU A 383 65.63 1.54 62.42
C GLU A 383 65.16 2.95 62.07
N MET A 384 66.11 3.90 61.87
CA MET A 384 65.81 5.26 61.40
C MET A 384 65.11 5.26 60.08
N LEU A 385 65.57 4.44 59.14
CA LEU A 385 64.95 4.25 57.79
C LEU A 385 63.53 3.74 57.88
N SER A 386 63.31 2.65 58.68
CA SER A 386 61.99 2.08 58.91
C SER A 386 61.01 3.07 59.51
N LEU A 387 61.38 3.74 60.59
CA LEU A 387 60.52 4.73 61.22
C LEU A 387 60.24 5.94 60.33
N SER A 388 61.23 6.40 59.54
CA SER A 388 61.03 7.47 58.54
C SER A 388 60.10 7.03 57.39
N GLN A 389 60.19 5.76 56.97
CA GLN A 389 59.33 5.18 56.00
C GLN A 389 57.89 5.07 56.50
N ASP A 390 57.69 4.58 57.75
CA ASP A 390 56.36 4.44 58.35
C ASP A 390 55.69 5.81 58.50
N LEU A 391 56.41 6.85 58.90
CA LEU A 391 55.89 8.21 58.98
C LEU A 391 55.46 8.74 57.64
N GLU A 392 56.32 8.64 56.57
CA GLU A 392 56.03 9.26 55.28
C GLU A 392 54.91 8.47 54.55
N VAL A 393 54.84 7.14 54.69
CA VAL A 393 53.74 6.33 54.17
C VAL A 393 52.41 6.67 54.86
N ALA A 394 52.44 6.82 56.21
CA ALA A 394 51.25 7.22 56.98
C ALA A 394 50.76 8.62 56.62
N ARG A 395 51.71 9.55 56.36
CA ARG A 395 51.40 10.91 55.90
C ARG A 395 50.79 10.93 54.54
N GLU A 396 51.36 10.19 53.54
CA GLU A 396 50.85 10.10 52.18
C GLU A 396 49.45 9.52 52.16
N ILE A 397 49.21 8.43 52.93
CA ILE A 397 47.88 7.83 53.06
C ILE A 397 46.84 8.83 53.60
N TYR A 398 47.20 9.54 54.67
CA TYR A 398 46.29 10.53 55.26
C TYR A 398 45.94 11.64 54.27
N LEU A 399 46.93 12.21 53.56
CA LEU A 399 46.73 13.26 52.56
C LEU A 399 45.89 12.79 51.40
N GLN A 400 46.13 11.55 50.92
CA GLN A 400 45.36 10.95 49.85
C GLN A 400 43.87 10.72 50.23
N LEU A 401 43.63 10.22 51.47
CA LEU A 401 42.26 10.05 51.96
C LEU A 401 41.52 11.38 52.10
N ILE A 402 42.17 12.44 52.59
CA ILE A 402 41.58 13.78 52.64
C ILE A 402 41.26 14.32 51.25
N SER A 403 42.21 14.23 50.33
CA SER A 403 42.02 14.68 48.95
C SER A 403 40.85 13.95 48.30
N ARG A 404 40.77 12.63 48.48
CA ARG A 404 39.68 11.82 47.92
C ARG A 404 38.33 12.13 48.56
N ALA A 405 38.31 12.39 49.87
CA ALA A 405 37.09 12.81 50.57
C ALA A 405 36.58 14.15 50.04
N GLN A 406 37.47 15.10 49.76
CA GLN A 406 37.12 16.40 49.17
C GLN A 406 36.52 16.22 47.77
N GLU A 407 37.18 15.44 46.89
CA GLU A 407 36.69 15.15 45.55
C GLU A 407 35.28 14.53 45.58
N LEU A 408 35.09 13.48 46.38
CA LEU A 408 33.79 12.83 46.52
C LEU A 408 32.73 13.75 47.15
N SER A 409 33.13 14.68 48.01
CA SER A 409 32.23 15.69 48.55
C SER A 409 31.73 16.66 47.49
N ILE A 410 32.57 17.02 46.52
CA ILE A 410 32.19 17.86 45.35
C ILE A 410 31.21 17.10 44.45
N ILE A 411 31.48 15.81 44.16
CA ILE A 411 30.59 14.96 43.38
C ILE A 411 29.24 14.82 44.10
N LYS A 412 29.23 14.58 45.44
CA LYS A 412 28.00 14.51 46.23
C LYS A 412 27.19 15.80 46.19
N ALA A 413 27.84 16.96 46.12
CA ALA A 413 27.15 18.24 45.95
C ALA A 413 26.36 18.37 44.62
N GLY A 414 26.41 17.37 43.76
CA GLY A 414 25.56 17.27 42.55
C GLY A 414 25.96 18.18 41.42
N THR A 415 27.18 18.66 41.37
CA THR A 415 27.65 19.63 40.37
C THR A 415 28.18 18.97 39.11
N ILE A 416 28.46 17.65 39.10
CA ILE A 416 29.11 16.97 37.99
C ILE A 416 28.21 15.86 37.45
N SER A 417 27.66 16.07 36.28
CA SER A 417 26.99 15.04 35.47
C SER A 417 27.87 14.66 34.29
N ASN A 418 27.96 13.37 33.99
CA ASN A 418 28.64 12.87 32.79
C ASN A 418 27.69 12.81 31.55
N ILE A 419 26.53 13.45 31.65
CA ILE A 419 25.57 13.59 30.56
C ILE A 419 25.36 15.07 30.31
N ARG A 420 25.53 15.48 29.06
CA ARG A 420 25.28 16.83 28.58
C ARG A 420 24.19 16.85 27.55
N ILE A 421 23.17 17.66 27.74
CA ILE A 421 22.16 17.93 26.71
C ILE A 421 22.80 18.88 25.70
N LEU A 422 22.93 18.42 24.41
CA LEU A 422 23.43 19.23 23.33
C LEU A 422 22.30 20.02 22.68
N ASP A 423 21.18 19.31 22.37
CA ASP A 423 20.00 19.92 21.78
C ASP A 423 18.77 19.48 22.58
N GLU A 424 17.96 20.43 23.02
CA GLU A 424 16.64 20.17 23.56
C GLU A 424 15.69 19.64 22.48
N ALA A 425 14.63 18.94 22.91
CA ALA A 425 13.69 18.36 21.96
C ALA A 425 12.90 19.42 21.19
N ILE A 426 13.15 19.48 19.90
CA ILE A 426 12.47 20.35 18.96
C ILE A 426 11.66 19.49 17.98
N THR A 427 10.43 19.92 17.69
CA THR A 427 9.55 19.23 16.74
C THR A 427 9.45 20.05 15.45
N ASN A 428 9.70 19.40 14.32
CA ASN A 428 9.56 20.05 13.00
C ASN A 428 8.11 20.53 12.78
N LYS A 429 7.96 21.66 12.08
CA LYS A 429 6.65 22.21 11.70
C LYS A 429 5.90 21.28 10.75
N ASN A 430 6.61 20.61 9.85
CA ASN A 430 6.03 19.71 8.87
C ASN A 430 5.88 18.29 9.46
N PRO A 431 4.74 17.63 9.26
CA PRO A 431 4.57 16.25 9.73
C PRO A 431 5.49 15.30 8.94
N LEU A 432 5.98 14.27 9.63
CA LEU A 432 6.77 13.19 9.03
C LEU A 432 5.91 12.30 8.12
N SER A 433 4.65 12.07 8.52
CA SER A 433 3.66 11.23 7.83
C SER A 433 2.28 11.85 7.98
N PRO A 434 1.35 11.66 7.02
CA PRO A 434 1.53 10.98 5.74
C PRO A 434 2.28 11.84 4.70
N ASN A 435 3.16 11.22 3.92
CA ASN A 435 3.76 11.88 2.77
C ASN A 435 2.76 11.86 1.60
N LYS A 436 2.03 12.95 1.42
CA LYS A 436 0.96 13.09 0.42
C LYS A 436 1.47 12.80 -1.01
N LYS A 437 2.71 13.21 -1.33
CA LYS A 437 3.32 12.97 -2.64
C LYS A 437 3.56 11.47 -2.89
N GLN A 438 4.04 10.74 -1.90
CA GLN A 438 4.27 9.30 -2.03
C GLN A 438 2.96 8.52 -2.13
N ILE A 439 1.94 8.88 -1.32
CA ILE A 439 0.63 8.22 -1.37
C ILE A 439 -0.04 8.44 -2.73
N SER A 440 -0.03 9.67 -3.27
CA SER A 440 -0.61 9.95 -4.59
C SER A 440 0.14 9.25 -5.73
N LEU A 441 1.47 9.16 -5.65
CA LEU A 441 2.26 8.44 -6.64
C LEU A 441 1.99 6.92 -6.61
N LEU A 442 1.91 6.33 -5.41
CA LEU A 442 1.52 4.93 -5.24
C LEU A 442 0.10 4.66 -5.73
N ALA A 443 -0.85 5.55 -5.41
CA ALA A 443 -2.23 5.43 -5.88
C ALA A 443 -2.34 5.53 -7.40
N ALA A 444 -1.55 6.39 -8.04
CA ALA A 444 -1.46 6.48 -9.49
C ALA A 444 -0.87 5.19 -10.10
N PHE A 445 0.21 4.67 -9.54
CA PHE A 445 0.83 3.42 -9.99
C PHE A 445 -0.14 2.24 -9.92
N PHE A 446 -0.78 2.03 -8.77
CA PHE A 446 -1.79 0.98 -8.63
C PHE A 446 -3.03 1.21 -9.50
N GLY A 447 -3.39 2.47 -9.74
CA GLY A 447 -4.46 2.85 -10.67
C GLY A 447 -4.16 2.44 -12.11
N ILE A 448 -2.94 2.66 -12.59
CA ILE A 448 -2.49 2.21 -13.91
C ILE A 448 -2.51 0.68 -13.98
N LEU A 449 -1.95 0.01 -12.98
CA LEU A 449 -1.87 -1.44 -12.94
C LEU A 449 -3.27 -2.09 -12.91
N LEU A 450 -4.18 -1.58 -12.08
CA LEU A 450 -5.56 -2.05 -11.98
C LEU A 450 -6.32 -1.82 -13.29
N SER A 451 -6.22 -0.62 -13.87
CA SER A 451 -6.94 -0.29 -15.11
C SER A 451 -6.45 -1.11 -16.30
N THR A 452 -5.15 -1.30 -16.44
CA THR A 452 -4.57 -2.13 -17.50
C THR A 452 -4.96 -3.60 -17.34
N SER A 453 -4.89 -4.13 -16.13
CA SER A 453 -5.30 -5.51 -15.82
C SER A 453 -6.78 -5.75 -16.14
N LEU A 454 -7.68 -4.85 -15.73
CA LEU A 454 -9.11 -4.95 -16.02
C LEU A 454 -9.41 -4.89 -17.51
N ILE A 455 -8.70 -4.06 -18.27
CA ILE A 455 -8.89 -3.94 -19.72
C ILE A 455 -8.40 -5.19 -20.43
N ILE A 456 -7.22 -5.73 -20.05
CA ILE A 456 -6.68 -6.97 -20.60
C ILE A 456 -7.62 -8.14 -20.27
N LEU A 457 -8.05 -8.25 -19.02
CA LEU A 457 -9.00 -9.31 -18.61
C LEU A 457 -10.31 -9.25 -19.42
N LYS A 458 -10.86 -8.03 -19.59
CA LYS A 458 -12.05 -7.83 -20.43
C LYS A 458 -11.81 -8.19 -21.88
N SER A 459 -10.62 -7.93 -22.42
CA SER A 459 -10.26 -8.27 -23.80
C SER A 459 -10.13 -9.78 -24.00
N ILE A 460 -9.55 -10.50 -23.01
CA ILE A 460 -9.45 -11.96 -23.04
C ILE A 460 -10.83 -12.63 -22.99
N LEU A 461 -11.74 -12.06 -22.20
CA LEU A 461 -13.10 -12.57 -22.08
C LEU A 461 -13.97 -12.28 -23.31
N ASN A 462 -13.64 -11.29 -24.13
CA ASN A 462 -14.39 -10.85 -25.30
C ASN A 462 -13.76 -11.44 -26.56
N LYS A 463 -14.10 -12.68 -26.89
CA LYS A 463 -13.55 -13.47 -28.04
C LYS A 463 -14.27 -13.20 -29.37
N GLY A 464 -14.83 -12.02 -29.61
CA GLY A 464 -15.47 -11.68 -30.88
C GLY A 464 -14.46 -11.51 -32.03
N ILE A 465 -14.84 -11.89 -33.23
CA ILE A 465 -14.03 -11.75 -34.47
C ILE A 465 -13.64 -10.28 -34.66
N MET A 466 -12.35 -10.04 -34.84
CA MET A 466 -11.80 -8.70 -35.07
C MET A 466 -11.16 -8.51 -36.44
N ARG A 467 -10.75 -9.59 -37.10
CA ARG A 467 -10.05 -9.55 -38.40
C ARG A 467 -10.66 -10.55 -39.38
N PRO A 468 -10.62 -10.24 -40.68
CA PRO A 468 -11.02 -11.22 -41.70
C PRO A 468 -10.20 -12.52 -41.66
N GLU A 469 -8.92 -12.43 -41.29
CA GLU A 469 -8.02 -13.57 -41.17
C GLU A 469 -8.49 -14.57 -40.09
N ASP A 470 -9.14 -14.10 -39.02
CA ASP A 470 -9.70 -14.96 -37.97
C ASP A 470 -10.79 -15.91 -38.53
N ILE A 471 -11.46 -15.50 -39.62
CA ILE A 471 -12.49 -16.29 -40.35
C ILE A 471 -11.82 -17.22 -41.37
N GLN A 472 -10.80 -16.71 -42.07
CA GLN A 472 -10.08 -17.51 -43.09
C GLN A 472 -9.35 -18.69 -42.45
N ASN A 473 -8.87 -18.55 -41.22
CA ASN A 473 -8.27 -19.63 -40.43
C ASN A 473 -9.25 -20.79 -40.11
N LEU A 474 -10.56 -20.58 -40.35
CA LEU A 474 -11.60 -21.61 -40.24
C LEU A 474 -11.98 -22.20 -41.60
N ASP A 475 -11.11 -22.04 -42.60
CA ASP A 475 -11.31 -22.51 -44.00
C ASP A 475 -12.55 -21.91 -44.70
N ILE A 476 -13.03 -20.72 -44.23
CA ILE A 476 -14.12 -20.01 -44.89
C ILE A 476 -13.56 -18.75 -45.58
N PRO A 477 -13.69 -18.62 -46.93
CA PRO A 477 -13.28 -17.41 -47.63
C PRO A 477 -14.17 -16.22 -47.24
N VAL A 478 -13.55 -15.07 -46.99
CA VAL A 478 -14.27 -13.81 -46.72
C VAL A 478 -14.50 -13.10 -48.06
N TYR A 479 -15.76 -13.03 -48.51
CA TYR A 479 -16.14 -12.40 -49.77
C TYR A 479 -16.21 -10.88 -49.71
N ALA A 480 -16.57 -10.33 -48.56
CA ALA A 480 -16.58 -8.88 -48.35
C ALA A 480 -16.47 -8.51 -46.85
N THR A 481 -15.91 -7.31 -46.59
CA THR A 481 -15.94 -6.66 -45.31
C THR A 481 -16.79 -5.39 -45.42
N VAL A 482 -17.96 -5.37 -44.79
CA VAL A 482 -18.92 -4.27 -44.84
C VAL A 482 -18.69 -3.31 -43.68
N ASN A 483 -18.40 -2.06 -44.01
CA ASN A 483 -18.10 -1.05 -43.04
C ASN A 483 -19.33 -0.66 -42.18
N LYS A 484 -19.04 -0.27 -40.95
CA LYS A 484 -20.06 0.20 -40.02
C LYS A 484 -20.67 1.52 -40.48
N ILE A 485 -21.98 1.59 -40.48
CA ILE A 485 -22.74 2.77 -40.88
C ILE A 485 -22.69 3.81 -39.74
N ASN A 486 -22.52 5.09 -40.07
CA ASN A 486 -22.47 6.16 -39.08
C ASN A 486 -23.79 6.31 -38.32
N LYS A 487 -23.69 6.68 -37.02
CA LYS A 487 -24.84 6.81 -36.08
C LYS A 487 -25.94 7.74 -36.58
N ASN A 488 -25.60 8.72 -37.40
CA ASN A 488 -26.56 9.72 -37.90
C ASN A 488 -27.64 9.08 -38.82
N PHE A 489 -27.31 8.04 -39.59
CA PHE A 489 -28.27 7.33 -40.39
C PHE A 489 -29.26 6.54 -39.53
N ASN A 490 -28.77 5.85 -38.51
CA ASN A 490 -29.60 5.07 -37.58
C ASN A 490 -30.55 5.94 -36.73
N GLN A 491 -30.17 7.21 -36.38
CA GLN A 491 -31.04 8.12 -35.65
C GLN A 491 -32.17 8.71 -36.49
N LEU A 492 -31.93 8.92 -37.77
CA LEU A 492 -32.98 9.36 -38.72
C LEU A 492 -34.03 8.28 -38.96
N GLU A 493 -33.64 7.00 -38.91
CA GLU A 493 -34.55 5.87 -39.11
C GLU A 493 -35.38 5.52 -37.87
N ALA A 494 -34.85 5.72 -36.64
CA ALA A 494 -35.55 5.40 -35.42
C ALA A 494 -36.88 6.19 -35.25
N LYS A 495 -37.08 7.26 -35.99
CA LYS A 495 -38.29 8.11 -35.99
C LYS A 495 -39.27 7.80 -37.10
N LYS A 496 -38.92 6.96 -38.10
CA LYS A 496 -39.76 6.62 -39.24
C LYS A 496 -40.39 5.21 -39.13
N LYS A 497 -41.64 5.06 -39.57
CA LYS A 497 -42.34 3.75 -39.61
C LYS A 497 -41.79 2.81 -40.67
N SER A 498 -40.99 3.28 -41.64
CA SER A 498 -40.35 2.50 -42.71
C SER A 498 -38.83 2.60 -42.63
N ILE A 499 -38.13 1.50 -42.89
CA ILE A 499 -36.67 1.42 -42.96
C ILE A 499 -36.24 1.72 -44.37
N ASN A 500 -35.32 2.67 -44.56
CA ASN A 500 -34.78 3.01 -45.84
C ASN A 500 -33.71 1.99 -46.29
N ILE A 501 -33.67 1.69 -47.58
CA ILE A 501 -32.61 0.89 -48.18
C ILE A 501 -31.40 1.78 -48.39
N LEU A 502 -30.25 1.45 -47.78
CA LEU A 502 -29.04 2.28 -47.82
C LEU A 502 -28.55 2.51 -49.26
N ALA A 503 -28.56 1.47 -50.07
CA ALA A 503 -28.15 1.54 -51.48
C ALA A 503 -28.93 2.56 -52.29
N ASN A 504 -30.18 2.92 -51.88
CA ASN A 504 -30.99 3.94 -52.54
C ASN A 504 -30.78 5.34 -51.95
N VAL A 505 -30.56 5.44 -50.65
CA VAL A 505 -30.50 6.73 -49.94
C VAL A 505 -29.11 7.34 -49.99
N ASP A 506 -28.09 6.50 -49.88
CA ASP A 506 -26.68 6.90 -49.89
C ASP A 506 -25.86 5.91 -50.76
N PRO A 507 -25.96 6.00 -52.10
CA PRO A 507 -25.27 5.08 -52.99
C PRO A 507 -23.74 5.17 -52.94
N THR A 508 -23.19 6.26 -52.40
CA THR A 508 -21.75 6.51 -52.25
C THR A 508 -21.16 6.01 -50.96
N ASN A 509 -21.98 5.45 -50.09
CA ASN A 509 -21.54 4.94 -48.78
C ASN A 509 -20.56 3.77 -48.96
N LEU A 510 -19.50 3.77 -48.17
CA LEU A 510 -18.48 2.72 -48.16
C LEU A 510 -19.08 1.31 -47.95
N ALA A 511 -20.14 1.20 -47.12
CA ALA A 511 -20.84 -0.07 -46.98
C ALA A 511 -21.53 -0.53 -48.26
N VAL A 512 -22.09 0.40 -49.08
CA VAL A 512 -22.68 0.07 -50.37
C VAL A 512 -21.61 -0.36 -51.36
N GLU A 513 -20.44 0.29 -51.33
CA GLU A 513 -19.31 -0.11 -52.18
C GLU A 513 -18.79 -1.51 -51.85
N SER A 514 -18.72 -1.83 -50.54
CA SER A 514 -18.41 -3.20 -50.11
C SER A 514 -19.43 -4.23 -50.63
N LEU A 515 -20.70 -3.87 -50.73
CA LEU A 515 -21.75 -4.72 -51.33
C LEU A 515 -21.66 -4.83 -52.85
N ARG A 516 -21.19 -3.80 -53.57
CA ARG A 516 -20.85 -3.91 -55.00
C ARG A 516 -19.70 -4.91 -55.23
N SER A 517 -18.67 -4.85 -54.37
CA SER A 517 -17.58 -5.83 -54.38
C SER A 517 -18.11 -7.25 -54.09
N LEU A 518 -18.98 -7.40 -53.09
CA LEU A 518 -19.63 -8.67 -52.75
C LEU A 518 -20.43 -9.22 -53.96
N ARG A 519 -21.23 -8.38 -54.62
CA ARG A 519 -21.96 -8.77 -55.86
C ARG A 519 -21.01 -9.32 -56.91
N THR A 520 -19.87 -8.66 -57.15
CA THR A 520 -18.86 -9.10 -58.13
C THR A 520 -18.27 -10.45 -57.72
N SER A 521 -17.92 -10.62 -56.45
CA SER A 521 -17.41 -11.90 -55.95
C SER A 521 -18.43 -13.03 -56.05
N LEU A 522 -19.71 -12.74 -55.80
CA LEU A 522 -20.80 -13.72 -55.97
C LEU A 522 -21.04 -14.10 -57.43
N HIS A 523 -20.95 -13.13 -58.35
CA HIS A 523 -21.08 -13.41 -59.78
C HIS A 523 -20.03 -14.45 -60.25
N PHE A 524 -18.74 -14.23 -59.81
CA PHE A 524 -17.70 -15.21 -60.16
C PHE A 524 -17.86 -16.51 -59.36
N GLY A 525 -18.31 -16.50 -58.14
CA GLY A 525 -18.53 -17.69 -57.33
C GLY A 525 -19.69 -18.58 -57.81
N LEU A 526 -20.67 -17.96 -58.46
CA LEU A 526 -21.81 -18.70 -59.07
C LEU A 526 -21.53 -19.18 -60.50
N LEU A 527 -20.43 -18.74 -61.17
CA LEU A 527 -20.01 -19.23 -62.43
C LEU A 527 -19.67 -20.74 -62.34
N GLY A 528 -20.44 -21.58 -62.95
CA GLY A 528 -20.31 -23.03 -62.82
C GLY A 528 -21.32 -23.73 -61.94
N SER A 529 -22.19 -22.97 -61.27
CA SER A 529 -23.34 -23.51 -60.56
C SER A 529 -24.59 -23.51 -61.43
N ASP A 530 -25.31 -24.61 -61.46
CA ASP A 530 -26.61 -24.70 -62.14
C ASP A 530 -27.71 -23.87 -61.43
N LYS A 531 -27.41 -23.28 -60.29
CA LYS A 531 -28.35 -22.53 -59.47
C LYS A 531 -27.82 -21.10 -59.23
N ALA A 532 -28.41 -20.12 -59.88
CA ALA A 532 -28.11 -18.71 -59.70
C ALA A 532 -28.77 -18.14 -58.39
N SER A 533 -28.44 -18.74 -57.27
CA SER A 533 -29.10 -18.41 -56.00
C SER A 533 -28.17 -18.47 -54.79
N VAL A 534 -28.45 -17.61 -53.83
CA VAL A 534 -27.61 -17.44 -52.61
C VAL A 534 -28.50 -17.43 -51.39
N SER A 535 -28.19 -18.24 -50.38
CA SER A 535 -28.79 -18.13 -49.05
C SER A 535 -27.90 -17.28 -48.13
N ILE A 536 -28.52 -16.39 -47.38
CA ILE A 536 -27.84 -15.53 -46.41
C ILE A 536 -28.32 -15.87 -44.99
N THR A 537 -27.40 -16.34 -44.17
CA THR A 537 -27.67 -16.68 -42.75
C THR A 537 -26.69 -16.02 -41.81
N SER A 538 -26.89 -16.18 -40.49
CA SER A 538 -26.00 -15.71 -39.45
C SER A 538 -26.03 -16.64 -38.24
N ALA A 539 -25.04 -16.57 -37.35
CA ALA A 539 -25.03 -17.36 -36.12
C ALA A 539 -26.15 -16.94 -35.17
N ARG A 540 -26.32 -15.63 -34.95
CA ARG A 540 -27.30 -15.05 -34.00
C ARG A 540 -28.24 -14.04 -34.66
N PRO A 541 -29.39 -13.73 -34.01
CA PRO A 541 -30.23 -12.60 -34.41
C PRO A 541 -29.47 -11.26 -34.29
N GLY A 542 -29.71 -10.33 -35.20
CA GLY A 542 -29.17 -8.98 -35.15
C GLY A 542 -27.75 -8.81 -35.70
N GLU A 543 -27.20 -9.80 -36.41
CA GLU A 543 -25.88 -9.71 -37.06
C GLU A 543 -25.91 -9.00 -38.44
N GLY A 544 -27.10 -8.59 -38.87
CA GLY A 544 -27.26 -7.75 -40.07
C GLY A 544 -27.56 -8.52 -41.35
N LYS A 545 -27.96 -9.82 -41.29
CA LYS A 545 -28.29 -10.62 -42.48
C LYS A 545 -29.33 -9.95 -43.39
N SER A 546 -30.50 -9.53 -42.86
CA SER A 546 -31.55 -8.88 -43.65
C SER A 546 -31.12 -7.53 -44.24
N PHE A 547 -30.23 -6.79 -43.51
CA PHE A 547 -29.62 -5.58 -44.07
C PHE A 547 -28.72 -5.90 -45.27
N ILE A 548 -27.89 -6.91 -45.15
CA ILE A 548 -27.01 -7.34 -46.26
C ILE A 548 -27.88 -7.89 -47.42
N SER A 549 -28.89 -8.73 -47.15
CA SER A 549 -29.75 -9.31 -48.15
C SER A 549 -30.47 -8.27 -49.02
N ILE A 550 -31.12 -7.27 -48.39
CA ILE A 550 -31.85 -6.25 -49.10
C ILE A 550 -30.96 -5.30 -49.91
N ASN A 551 -29.85 -4.83 -49.30
CA ASN A 551 -28.94 -3.91 -49.99
C ASN A 551 -28.16 -4.59 -51.11
N LEU A 552 -27.74 -5.86 -50.93
CA LEU A 552 -27.12 -6.65 -52.00
C LEU A 552 -28.09 -6.86 -53.15
N ALA A 553 -29.35 -7.26 -52.88
CA ALA A 553 -30.39 -7.44 -53.88
C ALA A 553 -30.65 -6.14 -54.66
N THR A 554 -30.69 -4.99 -53.95
CA THR A 554 -30.87 -3.66 -54.55
C THR A 554 -29.68 -3.30 -55.45
N VAL A 555 -28.44 -3.49 -54.98
CA VAL A 555 -27.23 -3.22 -55.80
C VAL A 555 -27.15 -4.12 -57.03
N ALA A 556 -27.58 -5.36 -56.91
CA ALA A 556 -27.64 -6.28 -58.06
C ALA A 556 -28.75 -5.87 -59.05
N ALA A 557 -29.93 -5.49 -58.59
CA ALA A 557 -31.02 -5.03 -59.50
C ALA A 557 -30.64 -3.70 -60.17
N GLN A 558 -30.01 -2.77 -59.47
CA GLN A 558 -29.51 -1.50 -60.08
C GLN A 558 -28.47 -1.70 -61.17
N SER A 559 -27.77 -2.84 -61.20
CA SER A 559 -26.84 -3.18 -62.26
C SER A 559 -27.53 -3.82 -63.54
N GLY A 560 -28.85 -3.85 -63.54
CA GLY A 560 -29.64 -4.41 -64.69
C GLY A 560 -29.96 -5.91 -64.60
N GLN A 561 -29.57 -6.59 -63.52
CA GLN A 561 -29.92 -7.98 -63.27
C GLN A 561 -31.38 -8.13 -62.82
N LYS A 562 -32.06 -9.18 -63.30
CA LYS A 562 -33.39 -9.54 -62.81
C LYS A 562 -33.26 -10.31 -61.49
N VAL A 563 -33.42 -9.59 -60.39
CA VAL A 563 -33.15 -10.13 -59.06
C VAL A 563 -34.45 -10.38 -58.28
N CYS A 564 -34.54 -11.54 -57.62
CA CYS A 564 -35.60 -11.84 -56.68
C CYS A 564 -35.04 -11.98 -55.25
N LEU A 565 -35.57 -11.21 -54.28
CA LEU A 565 -35.30 -11.36 -52.86
C LEU A 565 -36.47 -12.13 -52.22
N VAL A 566 -36.15 -13.21 -51.52
CA VAL A 566 -37.14 -14.09 -50.89
C VAL A 566 -36.92 -14.05 -49.35
N ASP A 567 -37.92 -13.62 -48.62
CA ASP A 567 -37.89 -13.68 -47.13
C ASP A 567 -38.29 -15.09 -46.68
N THR A 568 -37.31 -15.91 -46.36
CA THR A 568 -37.52 -17.27 -45.84
C THR A 568 -37.61 -17.33 -44.32
N ASP A 569 -37.44 -16.18 -43.61
CA ASP A 569 -37.66 -16.10 -42.16
C ASP A 569 -39.18 -16.02 -41.87
N MET A 570 -39.90 -17.11 -42.11
CA MET A 570 -41.34 -17.22 -41.86
C MET A 570 -41.70 -17.10 -40.36
N ARG A 571 -40.68 -17.04 -39.46
CA ARG A 571 -40.85 -16.87 -38.01
C ARG A 571 -40.89 -15.42 -37.58
N ARG A 572 -40.06 -14.56 -38.22
CA ARG A 572 -39.95 -13.14 -37.85
C ARG A 572 -40.27 -12.17 -38.99
N GLY A 573 -39.89 -12.51 -40.28
CA GLY A 573 -40.23 -11.78 -41.50
C GLY A 573 -39.93 -10.29 -41.39
N TYR A 574 -38.64 -9.89 -41.31
CA TYR A 574 -38.24 -8.51 -41.06
C TYR A 574 -38.19 -7.63 -42.31
N LEU A 575 -38.05 -8.24 -43.52
CA LEU A 575 -37.89 -7.54 -44.80
C LEU A 575 -39.12 -6.72 -45.18
N ASN A 576 -40.32 -7.09 -44.72
CA ASN A 576 -41.58 -6.37 -44.99
C ASN A 576 -41.48 -4.87 -44.61
N LYS A 577 -40.64 -4.50 -43.62
CA LYS A 577 -40.45 -3.11 -43.19
C LYS A 577 -39.74 -2.24 -44.23
N TYR A 578 -38.89 -2.84 -45.05
CA TYR A 578 -38.17 -2.12 -46.10
C TYR A 578 -39.07 -1.80 -47.28
N PHE A 579 -40.10 -2.65 -47.54
CA PHE A 579 -41.05 -2.45 -48.61
C PHE A 579 -42.36 -1.76 -48.14
N ASN A 580 -42.43 -1.38 -46.87
CA ASN A 580 -43.60 -0.73 -46.28
C ASN A 580 -44.91 -1.55 -46.45
N ILE A 581 -44.80 -2.88 -46.43
CA ILE A 581 -45.92 -3.82 -46.54
C ILE A 581 -46.26 -4.40 -45.17
N THR A 582 -47.51 -4.83 -45.03
CA THR A 582 -47.99 -5.45 -43.79
C THR A 582 -47.68 -6.96 -43.79
N ARG A 583 -47.63 -7.56 -42.62
CA ARG A 583 -47.44 -9.00 -42.43
C ARG A 583 -48.61 -9.87 -42.90
N LYS A 584 -49.76 -9.25 -43.18
CA LYS A 584 -50.92 -9.95 -43.74
C LYS A 584 -50.84 -10.10 -45.28
N THR A 585 -49.79 -9.51 -45.88
CA THR A 585 -49.54 -9.65 -47.31
C THR A 585 -49.19 -11.12 -47.62
N LEU A 586 -49.83 -11.69 -48.63
CA LEU A 586 -49.55 -13.04 -49.08
C LEU A 586 -48.05 -13.19 -49.44
N GLY A 587 -47.44 -14.32 -49.13
CA GLY A 587 -46.03 -14.54 -49.28
C GLY A 587 -45.62 -16.01 -49.50
N LEU A 588 -44.36 -16.28 -49.19
CA LEU A 588 -43.73 -17.58 -49.37
C LEU A 588 -44.54 -18.71 -48.72
N SER A 589 -44.97 -18.53 -47.48
CA SER A 589 -45.77 -19.52 -46.76
C SER A 589 -47.08 -19.83 -47.44
N ASP A 590 -47.71 -18.82 -48.05
CA ASP A 590 -49.02 -18.98 -48.74
C ASP A 590 -48.86 -19.68 -50.05
N ILE A 591 -47.77 -19.42 -50.84
CA ILE A 591 -47.44 -20.15 -52.05
C ILE A 591 -47.22 -21.65 -51.78
N ILE A 592 -46.34 -21.92 -50.75
CA ILE A 592 -45.96 -23.29 -50.45
C ILE A 592 -47.13 -24.13 -49.95
N SER A 593 -48.06 -23.48 -49.23
CA SER A 593 -49.28 -24.12 -48.72
C SER A 593 -50.37 -24.26 -49.80
N GLY A 594 -50.19 -23.73 -51.00
CA GLY A 594 -51.14 -23.73 -52.03
C GLY A 594 -52.31 -22.76 -51.93
N ASN A 595 -52.18 -21.76 -51.04
CA ASN A 595 -53.17 -20.73 -50.74
C ASN A 595 -53.08 -19.51 -51.69
N ALA A 596 -51.96 -19.39 -52.43
CA ALA A 596 -51.72 -18.26 -53.33
C ALA A 596 -50.92 -18.73 -54.57
N ASN A 597 -51.13 -18.05 -55.70
CA ASN A 597 -50.32 -18.29 -56.91
C ASN A 597 -49.05 -17.45 -56.87
N PHE A 598 -48.04 -17.85 -57.59
CA PHE A 598 -46.74 -17.15 -57.65
C PHE A 598 -46.88 -15.69 -58.07
N GLU A 599 -47.73 -15.40 -59.05
CA GLU A 599 -47.96 -14.05 -59.60
C GLU A 599 -48.61 -13.10 -58.59
N ASP A 600 -49.46 -13.63 -57.69
CA ASP A 600 -50.19 -12.87 -56.71
C ASP A 600 -49.27 -12.38 -55.52
N VAL A 601 -48.17 -13.04 -55.38
CA VAL A 601 -47.24 -12.81 -54.21
C VAL A 601 -45.98 -12.03 -54.64
N LEU A 602 -45.65 -12.04 -55.94
CA LEU A 602 -44.45 -11.39 -56.44
C LEU A 602 -44.60 -9.86 -56.46
N ILE A 603 -43.92 -9.17 -55.61
CA ILE A 603 -43.93 -7.70 -55.52
C ILE A 603 -42.75 -7.15 -56.31
N LYS A 604 -43.02 -6.25 -57.31
CA LYS A 604 -41.96 -5.52 -58.00
C LYS A 604 -41.83 -4.12 -57.43
N ASP A 605 -40.64 -3.81 -56.87
CA ASP A 605 -40.31 -2.42 -56.45
C ASP A 605 -40.02 -1.57 -57.70
N GLN A 606 -40.83 -0.55 -57.93
CA GLN A 606 -40.70 0.32 -59.11
C GLN A 606 -39.44 1.21 -59.09
N ASN A 607 -38.90 1.49 -57.93
CA ASN A 607 -37.73 2.36 -57.81
C ASN A 607 -36.42 1.63 -58.16
N THR A 608 -36.32 0.36 -57.82
CA THR A 608 -35.08 -0.43 -57.95
C THR A 608 -35.18 -1.52 -59.01
N GLY A 609 -36.36 -1.85 -59.42
CA GLY A 609 -36.60 -3.04 -60.34
C GLY A 609 -36.47 -4.37 -59.62
N LEU A 610 -36.25 -4.35 -58.29
CA LEU A 610 -36.12 -5.57 -57.48
C LEU A 610 -37.46 -6.29 -57.33
N TYR A 611 -37.44 -7.56 -57.45
CA TYR A 611 -38.60 -8.43 -57.15
C TYR A 611 -38.46 -8.97 -55.71
N PHE A 612 -39.59 -8.97 -55.01
CA PHE A 612 -39.60 -9.39 -53.60
C PHE A 612 -40.74 -10.37 -53.33
N ILE A 613 -40.44 -11.46 -52.63
CA ILE A 613 -41.41 -12.40 -52.12
C ILE A 613 -41.38 -12.31 -50.58
N PRO A 614 -42.40 -11.75 -49.93
CA PRO A 614 -42.46 -11.67 -48.48
C PRO A 614 -42.64 -13.05 -47.85
N ALA A 615 -42.37 -13.14 -46.53
CA ALA A 615 -42.49 -14.40 -45.79
C ALA A 615 -43.94 -14.97 -45.78
N GLY A 616 -44.95 -14.10 -45.89
CA GLY A 616 -46.38 -14.46 -45.83
C GLY A 616 -46.90 -14.58 -44.42
N SER A 617 -48.03 -15.26 -44.28
CA SER A 617 -48.66 -15.58 -43.01
C SER A 617 -47.77 -16.54 -42.18
N TYR A 618 -47.85 -16.45 -40.82
CA TYR A 618 -47.07 -17.32 -39.94
C TYR A 618 -47.58 -18.75 -39.96
N PRO A 619 -46.86 -19.70 -40.54
CA PRO A 619 -47.28 -21.10 -40.46
C PRO A 619 -46.86 -21.71 -39.11
N PRO A 620 -47.59 -22.73 -38.60
CA PRO A 620 -47.21 -23.43 -37.39
C PRO A 620 -45.92 -24.27 -37.55
N ASN A 621 -45.62 -24.70 -38.77
CA ASN A 621 -44.53 -25.63 -39.14
C ASN A 621 -43.63 -25.11 -40.30
N PRO A 622 -42.89 -24.02 -40.14
CA PRO A 622 -42.08 -23.44 -41.23
C PRO A 622 -41.07 -24.42 -41.84
N SER A 623 -40.36 -25.20 -41.01
CA SER A 623 -39.33 -26.14 -41.50
C SER A 623 -39.91 -27.24 -42.38
N GLU A 624 -41.09 -27.77 -42.07
CA GLU A 624 -41.77 -28.79 -42.89
C GLU A 624 -42.20 -28.23 -44.25
N LEU A 625 -42.70 -26.99 -44.25
CA LEU A 625 -43.06 -26.32 -45.50
C LEU A 625 -41.84 -26.13 -46.39
N LEU A 626 -40.68 -25.74 -45.85
CA LEU A 626 -39.44 -25.61 -46.60
C LEU A 626 -38.89 -26.95 -47.13
N MET A 627 -39.26 -28.08 -46.52
CA MET A 627 -38.93 -29.44 -47.02
C MET A 627 -39.91 -29.97 -48.04
N SER A 628 -41.01 -29.29 -48.32
CA SER A 628 -42.06 -29.75 -49.22
C SER A 628 -41.63 -29.75 -50.69
N GLN A 629 -42.27 -30.57 -51.49
CA GLN A 629 -42.11 -30.59 -53.01
C GLN A 629 -42.50 -29.23 -53.58
N ALA A 630 -43.47 -28.53 -53.00
CA ALA A 630 -43.92 -27.22 -53.48
C ALA A 630 -42.78 -26.17 -53.35
N TYR A 631 -41.99 -26.19 -52.25
CA TYR A 631 -40.83 -25.33 -52.12
C TYR A 631 -39.72 -25.67 -53.09
N GLN A 632 -39.44 -26.95 -53.29
CA GLN A 632 -38.47 -27.42 -54.32
C GLN A 632 -38.85 -26.96 -55.72
N LYS A 633 -40.12 -27.08 -56.12
CA LYS A 633 -40.61 -26.61 -57.43
C LYS A 633 -40.44 -25.09 -57.54
N LEU A 634 -40.87 -24.33 -56.53
CA LEU A 634 -40.73 -22.88 -56.47
C LEU A 634 -39.28 -22.42 -56.61
N THR A 635 -38.31 -23.03 -55.89
CA THR A 635 -36.89 -22.69 -56.05
C THR A 635 -36.35 -22.97 -57.43
N THR A 636 -36.80 -24.03 -58.05
CA THR A 636 -36.44 -24.37 -59.44
C THR A 636 -37.01 -23.35 -60.45
N ASP A 637 -38.27 -22.95 -60.29
CA ASP A 637 -38.91 -21.95 -61.14
C ASP A 637 -38.27 -20.55 -60.92
N LEU A 638 -37.90 -20.17 -59.72
CA LEU A 638 -37.16 -18.93 -59.40
C LEU A 638 -35.79 -18.92 -60.11
N ASN A 639 -35.02 -20.00 -60.05
CA ASN A 639 -33.70 -20.11 -60.70
C ASN A 639 -33.77 -20.00 -62.20
N LYS A 640 -34.93 -20.36 -62.82
CA LYS A 640 -35.15 -20.20 -64.29
C LYS A 640 -35.62 -18.78 -64.65
N SER A 641 -36.29 -18.09 -63.75
CA SER A 641 -37.00 -16.84 -64.04
C SER A 641 -36.17 -15.57 -63.69
N PHE A 642 -35.13 -15.71 -62.84
CA PHE A 642 -34.31 -14.63 -62.33
C PHE A 642 -32.83 -14.90 -62.55
N ASP A 643 -32.05 -13.84 -62.80
CA ASP A 643 -30.59 -13.90 -62.95
C ASP A 643 -29.89 -14.14 -61.59
N LEU A 644 -30.54 -13.72 -60.50
CA LEU A 644 -30.07 -13.96 -59.14
C LEU A 644 -31.26 -14.04 -58.18
N THR A 645 -31.30 -15.10 -57.38
CA THR A 645 -32.27 -15.20 -56.27
C THR A 645 -31.52 -15.17 -54.89
N ILE A 646 -31.92 -14.26 -54.02
CA ILE A 646 -31.34 -14.12 -52.68
C ILE A 646 -32.36 -14.56 -51.65
N TYR A 647 -32.01 -15.54 -50.83
CA TYR A 647 -32.85 -16.05 -49.73
C TYR A 647 -32.35 -15.49 -48.39
N ASP A 648 -33.13 -14.62 -47.73
CA ASP A 648 -32.88 -14.16 -46.38
C ASP A 648 -33.42 -15.21 -45.40
N THR A 649 -32.53 -15.86 -44.67
CA THR A 649 -32.89 -16.97 -43.79
C THR A 649 -32.82 -16.56 -42.29
N PRO A 650 -33.51 -17.25 -41.37
CA PRO A 650 -33.33 -17.02 -39.94
C PRO A 650 -31.91 -17.38 -39.45
N PRO A 651 -31.51 -17.02 -38.22
CA PRO A 651 -30.21 -17.39 -37.63
C PRO A 651 -30.12 -18.93 -37.44
N ILE A 652 -29.00 -19.51 -37.87
CA ILE A 652 -28.84 -20.98 -37.88
C ILE A 652 -28.72 -21.61 -36.49
N LEU A 653 -28.12 -20.90 -35.50
CA LEU A 653 -28.03 -21.45 -34.14
C LEU A 653 -29.39 -21.42 -33.41
N ALA A 654 -30.39 -20.74 -33.98
CA ALA A 654 -31.72 -20.68 -33.41
C ALA A 654 -32.66 -21.74 -34.02
N VAL A 655 -32.54 -22.03 -35.35
CA VAL A 655 -33.45 -22.90 -36.08
C VAL A 655 -32.72 -23.58 -37.25
N THR A 656 -33.26 -24.71 -37.75
CA THR A 656 -32.67 -25.50 -38.84
C THR A 656 -33.05 -25.03 -40.24
N ASP A 657 -33.98 -24.09 -40.34
CA ASP A 657 -34.50 -23.57 -41.63
C ASP A 657 -33.42 -23.17 -42.63
N PRO A 658 -32.28 -22.49 -42.20
CA PRO A 658 -31.18 -22.13 -43.11
C PRO A 658 -30.51 -23.33 -43.78
N VAL A 659 -30.39 -24.45 -43.08
CA VAL A 659 -29.82 -25.69 -43.62
C VAL A 659 -30.72 -26.28 -44.72
N ILE A 660 -32.04 -26.22 -44.50
CA ILE A 660 -33.01 -26.71 -45.48
C ILE A 660 -32.95 -25.87 -46.76
N VAL A 661 -32.91 -24.53 -46.61
CA VAL A 661 -32.82 -23.60 -47.73
C VAL A 661 -31.50 -23.80 -48.48
N ALA A 662 -30.38 -23.97 -47.74
CA ALA A 662 -29.05 -24.17 -48.32
C ALA A 662 -28.93 -25.35 -49.27
N LYS A 663 -29.77 -26.37 -49.11
CA LYS A 663 -29.84 -27.54 -50.02
C LYS A 663 -30.28 -27.17 -51.47
N TYR A 664 -31.04 -26.09 -51.55
CA TYR A 664 -31.67 -25.72 -52.84
C TYR A 664 -31.00 -24.58 -53.59
N VAL A 665 -30.01 -23.94 -52.96
CA VAL A 665 -29.26 -22.79 -53.52
C VAL A 665 -27.89 -23.17 -54.07
N GLY A 666 -27.27 -22.28 -54.85
CA GLY A 666 -25.90 -22.44 -55.34
C GLY A 666 -24.82 -22.09 -54.35
N MET A 667 -25.09 -21.12 -53.47
CA MET A 667 -24.13 -20.65 -52.48
C MET A 667 -24.80 -20.34 -51.13
N SER A 668 -24.06 -20.55 -50.05
CA SER A 668 -24.49 -20.21 -48.69
C SER A 668 -23.49 -19.24 -48.02
N LEU A 669 -23.96 -18.03 -47.71
CA LEU A 669 -23.16 -16.99 -47.08
C LEU A 669 -23.47 -16.87 -45.59
N LEU A 670 -22.43 -16.83 -44.78
CA LEU A 670 -22.52 -16.58 -43.34
C LEU A 670 -22.19 -15.11 -43.03
N ILE A 671 -23.15 -14.39 -42.46
CA ILE A 671 -22.92 -13.04 -41.96
C ILE A 671 -22.38 -13.11 -40.55
N ILE A 672 -21.22 -12.48 -40.37
CA ILE A 672 -20.46 -12.44 -39.10
C ILE A 672 -20.39 -10.99 -38.63
N GLN A 673 -20.80 -10.72 -37.42
CA GLN A 673 -20.75 -9.36 -36.90
C GLN A 673 -19.43 -9.08 -36.17
N TYR A 674 -18.73 -8.01 -36.61
CA TYR A 674 -17.49 -7.53 -36.03
C TYR A 674 -17.60 -7.34 -34.52
N GLN A 675 -16.63 -7.86 -33.74
CA GLN A 675 -16.53 -7.82 -32.28
C GLN A 675 -17.70 -8.47 -31.50
N LYS A 676 -18.64 -9.15 -32.17
CA LYS A 676 -19.77 -9.80 -31.50
C LYS A 676 -19.82 -11.30 -31.73
N THR A 677 -19.73 -11.74 -32.97
CA THR A 677 -19.74 -13.18 -33.30
C THR A 677 -18.41 -13.80 -32.86
N THR A 678 -18.46 -14.89 -32.15
CA THR A 678 -17.28 -15.57 -31.59
C THR A 678 -16.81 -16.71 -32.55
N ILE A 679 -15.54 -17.09 -32.47
CA ILE A 679 -14.98 -18.22 -33.20
C ILE A 679 -15.77 -19.50 -32.92
N ASN A 680 -16.13 -19.75 -31.66
CA ASN A 680 -16.90 -20.94 -31.28
C ASN A 680 -18.28 -21.00 -31.94
N GLU A 681 -18.94 -19.85 -32.13
CA GLU A 681 -20.23 -19.80 -32.81
C GLU A 681 -20.09 -20.12 -34.31
N ILE A 682 -19.05 -19.57 -34.93
CA ILE A 682 -18.77 -19.87 -36.33
C ILE A 682 -18.47 -21.37 -36.51
N SER A 683 -17.63 -21.93 -35.63
CA SER A 683 -17.32 -23.37 -35.66
C SER A 683 -18.58 -24.23 -35.48
N ASN A 684 -19.53 -23.83 -34.61
CA ASN A 684 -20.79 -24.51 -34.44
C ASN A 684 -21.67 -24.41 -35.71
N VAL A 685 -21.67 -23.27 -36.40
CA VAL A 685 -22.37 -23.08 -37.66
C VAL A 685 -21.78 -24.00 -38.73
N ILE A 686 -20.46 -24.02 -38.88
CA ILE A 686 -19.75 -24.91 -39.83
C ILE A 686 -20.15 -26.36 -39.57
N LYS A 687 -20.00 -26.81 -38.34
CA LYS A 687 -20.34 -28.17 -37.92
C LYS A 687 -21.80 -28.53 -38.23
N THR A 688 -22.73 -27.58 -38.05
CA THR A 688 -24.15 -27.80 -38.36
C THR A 688 -24.39 -28.01 -39.86
N PHE A 689 -23.70 -27.23 -40.71
CA PHE A 689 -23.78 -27.44 -42.18
C PHE A 689 -23.16 -28.78 -42.59
N GLU A 690 -21.94 -29.07 -42.12
CA GLU A 690 -21.20 -30.30 -42.44
C GLU A 690 -21.95 -31.58 -42.03
N THR A 691 -22.59 -31.58 -40.85
CA THR A 691 -23.39 -32.71 -40.34
C THR A 691 -24.56 -33.00 -41.26
N ASN A 692 -25.04 -32.01 -42.05
CA ASN A 692 -26.12 -32.16 -43.03
C ASN A 692 -25.61 -32.33 -44.49
N GLY A 693 -24.29 -32.56 -44.66
CA GLY A 693 -23.68 -32.75 -45.97
C GLY A 693 -23.59 -31.49 -46.83
N LEU A 694 -23.60 -30.31 -46.19
CA LEU A 694 -23.54 -29.00 -46.81
C LEU A 694 -22.30 -28.26 -46.34
N SER A 695 -21.89 -27.20 -47.05
CA SER A 695 -20.79 -26.34 -46.65
C SER A 695 -21.19 -24.86 -46.71
N ILE A 696 -20.57 -24.05 -45.86
CA ILE A 696 -20.62 -22.59 -46.00
C ILE A 696 -19.67 -22.20 -47.12
N THR A 697 -20.19 -21.58 -48.15
CA THR A 697 -19.40 -21.21 -49.33
C THR A 697 -18.51 -19.97 -49.06
N GLY A 698 -18.96 -19.07 -48.19
CA GLY A 698 -18.20 -17.89 -47.84
C GLY A 698 -18.81 -17.10 -46.70
N ALA A 699 -18.07 -16.14 -46.20
CA ALA A 699 -18.47 -15.24 -45.10
C ALA A 699 -18.46 -13.78 -45.54
N VAL A 700 -19.27 -12.98 -44.84
CA VAL A 700 -19.25 -11.51 -44.92
C VAL A 700 -19.08 -10.96 -43.51
N LEU A 701 -18.00 -10.21 -43.28
CA LEU A 701 -17.75 -9.51 -42.02
C LEU A 701 -18.51 -8.19 -42.02
N ASN A 702 -19.57 -8.09 -41.23
CA ASN A 702 -20.46 -6.94 -41.19
C ASN A 702 -20.16 -6.01 -39.98
N GLY A 703 -20.27 -4.71 -40.23
CA GLY A 703 -20.11 -3.67 -39.19
C GLY A 703 -18.66 -3.44 -38.79
N TYR A 704 -17.74 -3.63 -39.70
CA TYR A 704 -16.31 -3.41 -39.50
C TYR A 704 -16.03 -1.93 -39.24
N ASP A 705 -15.33 -1.63 -38.14
CA ASP A 705 -15.03 -0.28 -37.66
C ASP A 705 -13.57 0.05 -37.97
N THR A 706 -13.32 0.72 -39.10
CA THR A 706 -11.97 1.09 -39.52
C THR A 706 -11.28 2.07 -38.60
N GLU A 707 -12.03 2.95 -37.88
CA GLU A 707 -11.47 3.90 -36.94
C GLU A 707 -10.89 3.21 -35.71
N LYS A 708 -11.41 2.04 -35.35
CA LYS A 708 -10.95 1.26 -34.19
C LYS A 708 -9.85 0.26 -34.51
N ASN A 709 -9.52 0.08 -35.73
CA ASN A 709 -8.47 -0.85 -36.17
C ASN A 709 -7.47 -0.20 -37.13
N PRO A 710 -6.71 0.81 -36.69
CA PRO A 710 -5.77 1.57 -37.54
C PRO A 710 -4.60 0.73 -38.09
N TYR A 711 -4.43 -0.52 -37.63
CA TYR A 711 -3.34 -1.42 -38.02
C TYR A 711 -3.80 -2.61 -38.86
N GLY A 712 -4.97 -2.50 -39.53
CA GLY A 712 -5.42 -3.49 -40.49
C GLY A 712 -4.53 -3.46 -41.73
N TYR A 713 -3.38 -4.08 -41.69
CA TYR A 713 -2.52 -4.35 -42.84
C TYR A 713 -3.27 -5.27 -43.80
N GLY A 714 -3.73 -4.74 -44.93
CA GLY A 714 -4.26 -5.55 -46.02
C GLY A 714 -5.37 -4.90 -46.85
N TYR A 715 -6.26 -4.14 -46.26
CA TYR A 715 -7.39 -3.49 -46.94
C TYR A 715 -7.32 -1.96 -47.03
N GLY A 716 -6.28 -1.33 -46.48
CA GLY A 716 -6.02 0.10 -46.59
C GLY A 716 -5.67 0.58 -48.02
N ALA A 717 -5.41 -0.32 -48.94
CA ALA A 717 -5.14 0.03 -50.35
C ALA A 717 -6.36 0.60 -51.05
N TYR A 718 -7.58 0.29 -50.58
CA TYR A 718 -8.81 0.83 -51.16
C TYR A 718 -9.15 2.27 -50.73
N GLU A 719 -8.64 2.74 -49.60
CA GLU A 719 -8.87 4.11 -49.15
C GLU A 719 -8.07 5.14 -49.95
N TYR A 720 -6.93 4.73 -50.54
CA TYR A 720 -6.10 5.59 -51.40
C TYR A 720 -6.71 5.83 -52.78
N GLN A 721 -7.58 4.96 -53.28
CA GLN A 721 -8.14 5.09 -54.59
C GLN A 721 -9.33 6.08 -54.66
N TYR A 722 -10.05 6.29 -53.55
CA TYR A 722 -11.21 7.20 -53.48
C TYR A 722 -10.86 8.67 -53.21
N SER A 723 -9.68 9.00 -52.66
CA SER A 723 -9.25 10.40 -52.52
C SER A 723 -8.92 11.08 -53.86
N TYR A 724 -8.74 10.31 -54.90
CA TYR A 724 -8.49 10.86 -56.26
C TYR A 724 -9.76 11.28 -57.02
N ALA A 725 -10.93 10.76 -56.65
CA ALA A 725 -12.19 11.11 -57.31
C ALA A 725 -12.77 12.48 -56.93
N ASN A 726 -12.38 13.04 -55.76
CA ASN A 726 -12.89 14.32 -55.29
C ASN A 726 -12.00 15.53 -55.65
N ARG A 727 -10.90 15.36 -56.40
CA ARG A 727 -10.07 16.49 -56.89
C ARG A 727 -10.38 16.96 -58.31
N GLY A 728 -11.46 16.49 -58.87
CA GLY A 728 -11.85 16.83 -60.26
C GLY A 728 -12.93 17.88 -60.42
N ASN A 729 -13.38 18.53 -59.36
CA ASN A 729 -14.35 19.64 -59.41
C ASN A 729 -13.94 20.76 -58.41
N GLU A 730 -12.82 21.41 -58.68
CA GLU A 730 -12.53 22.80 -58.32
C GLU A 730 -11.90 23.49 -59.54
#